data_133f18afa5e0b6d43ca345de9f1936ae
#
_entry.id   133f18afa5e0b6d43ca345de9f1936ae
#
_cell.length_a   1.000
_cell.length_b   1.000
_cell.length_c   1.000
_cell.angle_alpha   90.00
_cell.angle_beta   90.00
_cell.angle_gamma   90.00
#
_symmetry.space_group_name_H-M   'P 1'
#
loop_
_entity.id
_entity.type
_entity.pdbx_description
1 polymer ?
#
loop_
_entity_poly.entity_id
_entity_poly.type
_entity_poly.pdbx_seq_one_letter_code
_entity_poly.pdbx_strand_id
1 'polypeptide(L)'
;MAESFKDLSLDLNFDTGVEGSDVTKKFYVPVLQRATSYDRVAGYFSSAALSNAARGIAGLVRNSGRMRLITSHALQKYDVDALQNFFSSEEFANKLSLDFETSYNRLKDLGDAVSKNHISAMCWMLKNNFLDIRVIVPVSAELQNLTAEELEKFHPKFGILEDSEQNSIAFVGSINETASAWRRNIENFEVFQSWQPGFDAQRIESRKKRFADYWSDNIGVNWKTISLPDAVKIRLIEQYAPDDFPYDMDEEPIPLPSSGLRNYQKSAMQAWIDAGRRGLFEMATATGKTRTAKACIESTMELGGLLTLVVAPYSHIATQWGSELKKHDPYSVSSSWRKEIPELALESERGWRENLTIIAVQNTAASSEFVQLMEEIMKHFSNFLIVADEVHWLGARSYQPAMMKSANFRLGLSATPSRYFDEEGTEEIFNYFGQTVFEFPLREALKVRDEKGNRILCDYEYHPSFVELSAEELESYRELTKIINAMVHAKNAEELKKKINDLRIERAKIVKSAVSKIPELRRLIKLMNKPIKHMLIYCADESQLDSALEILNEFNLSVQKITGQEGSTPQPMYGGLSERQHLIKTFADGKLDVLLAIRCLDEGVDIPEAKTSIILASSGNTKEFIQRRGRLMRPYPGKVLANIYDICVLPEDPADRISGIWEKEKSRILGYSEDALNFDAIKSLIARM
;
A
#
# COMPACT_ATOMS: atom_id res chain seq x y z
N MET A 1 -0.16 -21.15 34.78
CA MET A 1 0.02 -20.09 35.81
C MET A 1 0.50 -18.85 35.04
N ALA A 2 -0.13 -17.72 35.28
CA ALA A 2 0.35 -16.49 34.64
C ALA A 2 1.79 -16.22 35.15
N GLU A 3 2.70 -15.92 34.21
CA GLU A 3 4.09 -15.60 34.56
C GLU A 3 4.13 -14.23 35.26
N SER A 4 5.00 -14.09 36.28
CA SER A 4 5.13 -12.86 37.06
C SER A 4 5.87 -11.75 36.31
N PHE A 5 5.61 -10.50 36.64
CA PHE A 5 6.41 -9.37 36.15
C PHE A 5 7.87 -9.43 36.59
N LYS A 6 8.14 -10.09 37.71
CA LYS A 6 9.50 -10.29 38.23
C LYS A 6 10.39 -11.13 37.33
N ASP A 7 9.77 -11.93 36.47
CA ASP A 7 10.47 -12.78 35.49
C ASP A 7 10.88 -12.00 34.24
N LEU A 8 10.46 -10.72 34.09
CA LEU A 8 10.79 -9.86 32.99
C LEU A 8 12.11 -9.10 33.25
N SER A 9 13.00 -9.15 32.28
CA SER A 9 14.15 -8.23 32.24
C SER A 9 13.78 -6.98 31.43
N LEU A 10 13.43 -5.90 32.13
CA LEU A 10 13.00 -4.64 31.51
C LEU A 10 14.05 -3.57 31.69
N ASP A 11 14.29 -2.77 30.68
CA ASP A 11 15.04 -1.53 30.78
C ASP A 11 14.27 -0.52 31.64
N LEU A 12 14.99 0.34 32.39
CA LEU A 12 14.36 1.36 33.23
C LEU A 12 13.96 2.61 32.45
N ASN A 13 14.53 2.80 31.26
CA ASN A 13 14.24 3.92 30.37
C ASN A 13 14.07 3.41 28.96
N PHE A 14 13.10 3.94 28.28
CA PHE A 14 12.81 3.63 26.89
C PHE A 14 12.71 4.92 26.07
N ASP A 15 13.43 4.95 24.95
CA ASP A 15 13.34 5.98 23.94
C ASP A 15 12.70 5.37 22.69
N THR A 16 11.69 6.04 22.12
CA THR A 16 11.10 5.66 20.83
C THR A 16 11.84 6.37 19.69
N GLY A 17 11.77 5.85 18.49
CA GLY A 17 12.36 6.49 17.31
C GLY A 17 13.88 6.31 17.16
N VAL A 18 14.56 5.68 18.11
CA VAL A 18 16.00 5.38 18.05
C VAL A 18 16.21 3.97 17.48
N GLU A 19 17.26 3.78 16.69
CA GLU A 19 17.58 2.47 16.08
C GLU A 19 17.81 1.40 17.18
N GLY A 20 17.03 0.31 17.09
CA GLY A 20 17.07 -0.77 18.09
C GLY A 20 16.08 -0.64 19.26
N SER A 21 15.35 0.46 19.41
CA SER A 21 14.33 0.66 20.45
C SER A 21 12.94 0.25 19.99
N ASP A 22 12.68 -1.06 19.88
CA ASP A 22 11.30 -1.54 19.63
C ASP A 22 10.56 -1.64 20.98
N VAL A 23 10.04 -0.52 21.46
CA VAL A 23 9.30 -0.40 22.72
C VAL A 23 8.09 -1.35 22.75
N THR A 24 7.46 -1.61 21.62
CA THR A 24 6.35 -2.57 21.51
C THR A 24 6.78 -3.96 21.93
N LYS A 25 7.91 -4.45 21.39
CA LYS A 25 8.42 -5.79 21.68
C LYS A 25 9.13 -5.89 23.01
N LYS A 26 9.84 -4.83 23.40
CA LYS A 26 10.68 -4.84 24.62
C LYS A 26 9.90 -4.50 25.88
N PHE A 27 8.78 -3.77 25.78
CA PHE A 27 8.00 -3.32 26.92
C PHE A 27 6.51 -3.73 26.82
N TYR A 28 5.74 -3.18 25.87
CA TYR A 28 4.29 -3.33 25.88
C TYR A 28 3.82 -4.78 25.75
N VAL A 29 4.33 -5.52 24.78
CA VAL A 29 3.90 -6.91 24.56
C VAL A 29 4.23 -7.82 25.75
N PRO A 30 5.48 -7.92 26.25
CA PRO A 30 5.82 -8.83 27.36
C PRO A 30 5.13 -8.44 28.66
N VAL A 31 4.92 -7.14 28.94
CA VAL A 31 4.24 -6.69 30.15
C VAL A 31 2.74 -6.96 30.07
N LEU A 32 2.08 -6.59 28.97
CA LEU A 32 0.64 -6.83 28.80
C LEU A 32 0.28 -8.31 28.77
N GLN A 33 1.15 -9.19 28.26
CA GLN A 33 0.92 -10.64 28.27
C GLN A 33 0.82 -11.23 29.68
N ARG A 34 1.38 -10.56 30.69
CA ARG A 34 1.36 -10.97 32.09
C ARG A 34 0.40 -10.16 32.96
N ALA A 35 -0.08 -9.04 32.43
CA ALA A 35 -0.93 -8.12 33.17
C ALA A 35 -2.34 -8.68 33.40
N THR A 36 -2.90 -8.35 34.57
CA THR A 36 -4.31 -8.53 34.93
C THR A 36 -5.05 -7.21 35.06
N SER A 37 -4.32 -6.07 35.09
CA SER A 37 -4.89 -4.74 34.97
C SER A 37 -3.97 -3.81 34.22
N TYR A 38 -4.56 -2.84 33.53
CA TYR A 38 -3.87 -1.77 32.84
C TYR A 38 -4.63 -0.46 32.95
N ASP A 39 -4.12 0.45 33.76
CA ASP A 39 -4.62 1.79 33.97
C ASP A 39 -3.78 2.80 33.17
N ARG A 40 -4.42 3.54 32.27
CA ARG A 40 -3.72 4.44 31.36
C ARG A 40 -4.30 5.85 31.37
N VAL A 41 -3.43 6.84 31.52
CA VAL A 41 -3.72 8.25 31.21
C VAL A 41 -2.89 8.65 30.00
N ALA A 42 -3.56 9.10 28.94
CA ALA A 42 -2.94 9.53 27.68
C ALA A 42 -3.56 10.87 27.23
N GLY A 43 -2.73 11.78 26.75
CA GLY A 43 -3.23 13.03 26.16
C GLY A 43 -3.98 12.77 24.86
N TYR A 44 -3.56 11.75 24.11
CA TYR A 44 -4.23 11.31 22.87
C TYR A 44 -4.19 9.79 22.78
N PHE A 45 -5.29 9.20 22.26
CA PHE A 45 -5.44 7.77 22.09
C PHE A 45 -5.89 7.44 20.67
N SER A 46 -5.36 6.36 20.09
CA SER A 46 -5.84 5.81 18.82
C SER A 46 -5.95 4.29 18.89
N SER A 47 -6.96 3.73 18.27
CA SER A 47 -7.14 2.28 18.14
C SER A 47 -5.94 1.59 17.47
N ALA A 48 -5.19 2.31 16.64
CA ALA A 48 -3.96 1.82 16.03
C ALA A 48 -2.84 1.52 17.04
N ALA A 49 -2.87 2.11 18.23
CA ALA A 49 -1.94 1.75 19.30
C ALA A 49 -2.21 0.34 19.84
N LEU A 50 -3.49 -0.04 20.00
CA LEU A 50 -3.87 -1.41 20.39
C LEU A 50 -3.36 -2.46 19.40
N SER A 51 -3.28 -2.10 18.12
CA SER A 51 -2.74 -2.94 17.07
C SER A 51 -1.28 -3.31 17.26
N ASN A 52 -0.49 -2.31 17.62
CA ASN A 52 0.94 -2.53 17.81
C ASN A 52 1.22 -3.47 18.99
N ALA A 53 0.33 -3.46 19.99
CA ALA A 53 0.39 -4.32 21.16
C ALA A 53 -0.61 -5.49 21.11
N ALA A 54 -1.13 -5.86 19.93
CA ALA A 54 -2.21 -6.84 19.77
C ALA A 54 -1.98 -8.13 20.56
N ARG A 55 -0.77 -8.68 20.54
CA ARG A 55 -0.38 -9.85 21.35
C ARG A 55 -0.43 -9.59 22.85
N GLY A 56 0.01 -8.41 23.26
CA GLY A 56 -0.05 -8.00 24.65
C GLY A 56 -1.52 -7.88 25.10
N ILE A 57 -2.36 -7.25 24.29
CA ILE A 57 -3.79 -7.10 24.55
C ILE A 57 -4.49 -8.48 24.57
N ALA A 58 -4.16 -9.39 23.66
CA ALA A 58 -4.64 -10.77 23.68
C ALA A 58 -4.24 -11.49 24.98
N GLY A 59 -3.01 -11.27 25.47
CA GLY A 59 -2.54 -11.78 26.75
C GLY A 59 -3.33 -11.21 27.94
N LEU A 60 -3.55 -9.88 27.97
CA LEU A 60 -4.37 -9.23 28.99
C LEU A 60 -5.80 -9.82 29.04
N VAL A 61 -6.43 -10.01 27.88
CA VAL A 61 -7.78 -10.62 27.77
C VAL A 61 -7.75 -12.08 28.26
N ARG A 62 -6.73 -12.85 27.87
CA ARG A 62 -6.56 -14.25 28.33
C ARG A 62 -6.43 -14.36 29.86
N ASN A 63 -5.77 -13.40 30.49
CA ASN A 63 -5.63 -13.30 31.95
C ASN A 63 -6.90 -12.76 32.62
N SER A 64 -8.02 -12.60 31.90
CA SER A 64 -9.24 -11.92 32.34
C SER A 64 -8.99 -10.51 32.89
N GLY A 65 -7.95 -9.88 32.39
CA GLY A 65 -7.48 -8.55 32.83
C GLY A 65 -8.36 -7.44 32.26
N ARG A 66 -8.32 -6.27 32.92
CA ARG A 66 -9.12 -5.10 32.53
C ARG A 66 -8.23 -3.91 32.23
N MET A 67 -8.61 -3.15 31.20
CA MET A 67 -7.99 -1.86 30.86
C MET A 67 -8.94 -0.71 31.19
N ARG A 68 -8.44 0.31 31.89
CA ARG A 68 -9.13 1.58 32.10
C ARG A 68 -8.32 2.69 31.44
N LEU A 69 -8.95 3.43 30.55
CA LEU A 69 -8.32 4.50 29.76
C LEU A 69 -8.94 5.85 30.10
N ILE A 70 -8.10 6.80 30.47
CA ILE A 70 -8.44 8.21 30.53
C ILE A 70 -7.73 8.92 29.39
N THR A 71 -8.48 9.60 28.54
CA THR A 71 -7.93 10.37 27.42
C THR A 71 -8.50 11.79 27.41
N SER A 72 -7.76 12.75 26.85
CA SER A 72 -8.32 14.05 26.54
C SER A 72 -8.79 14.07 25.10
N HIS A 73 -9.81 14.84 24.81
CA HIS A 73 -10.25 15.11 23.45
C HIS A 73 -9.64 16.43 22.96
N ALA A 74 -9.00 16.43 21.80
CA ALA A 74 -8.56 17.65 21.14
C ALA A 74 -9.79 18.37 20.58
N LEU A 75 -10.35 19.30 21.36
CA LEU A 75 -11.51 20.09 20.96
C LEU A 75 -11.08 21.13 19.93
N GLN A 76 -11.73 21.18 18.77
CA GLN A 76 -11.58 22.28 17.83
C GLN A 76 -12.32 23.53 18.34
N LYS A 77 -11.95 24.73 17.85
CA LYS A 77 -12.48 26.01 18.32
C LYS A 77 -14.03 26.10 18.33
N TYR A 78 -14.72 25.49 17.35
CA TYR A 78 -16.18 25.42 17.32
C TYR A 78 -16.76 24.43 18.35
N ASP A 79 -15.95 23.57 18.88
CA ASP A 79 -16.36 22.59 19.91
C ASP A 79 -16.41 23.24 21.27
N VAL A 80 -15.53 24.23 21.48
CA VAL A 80 -15.53 25.08 22.68
C VAL A 80 -16.78 25.96 22.71
N ASP A 81 -17.13 26.60 21.60
CA ASP A 81 -18.34 27.45 21.49
C ASP A 81 -19.62 26.61 21.64
N ALA A 82 -19.63 25.36 21.20
CA ALA A 82 -20.75 24.44 21.39
C ALA A 82 -20.85 23.96 22.85
N LEU A 83 -19.74 23.71 23.54
CA LEU A 83 -19.71 23.36 24.97
C LEU A 83 -20.18 24.50 25.86
N GLN A 84 -19.97 25.76 25.44
CA GLN A 84 -20.45 26.95 26.18
C GLN A 84 -21.97 27.05 26.22
N ASN A 85 -22.66 26.58 25.18
CA ASN A 85 -24.09 26.76 25.04
C ASN A 85 -24.93 25.51 25.35
N PHE A 86 -24.34 24.33 25.54
CA PHE A 86 -25.06 23.07 25.58
C PHE A 86 -24.54 22.08 26.64
N PHE A 87 -25.01 22.28 27.87
CA PHE A 87 -24.90 21.24 28.93
C PHE A 87 -25.99 20.17 28.84
N SER A 88 -26.62 19.93 27.71
CA SER A 88 -27.49 18.77 27.55
C SER A 88 -26.64 17.56 27.15
N SER A 89 -26.70 16.50 27.95
CA SER A 89 -25.92 15.29 27.82
C SER A 89 -26.02 14.58 26.43
N GLU A 90 -27.08 14.83 25.71
CA GLU A 90 -27.45 14.15 24.47
C GLU A 90 -26.78 14.74 23.23
N GLU A 91 -26.60 16.06 23.14
CA GLU A 91 -25.93 16.68 22.01
C GLU A 91 -24.40 16.51 22.05
N PHE A 92 -23.81 16.56 23.25
CA PHE A 92 -22.41 16.23 23.45
C PHE A 92 -22.11 14.76 23.10
N ALA A 93 -23.01 13.84 23.50
CA ALA A 93 -22.94 12.44 23.15
C ALA A 93 -23.00 12.23 21.63
N ASN A 94 -23.88 12.94 20.94
CA ASN A 94 -24.03 12.89 19.48
C ASN A 94 -22.79 13.42 18.76
N LYS A 95 -22.15 14.46 19.28
CA LYS A 95 -20.95 15.07 18.70
C LYS A 95 -19.72 14.20 18.91
N LEU A 96 -19.54 13.66 20.13
CA LEU A 96 -18.47 12.69 20.42
C LEU A 96 -18.63 11.42 19.56
N SER A 97 -19.86 10.97 19.33
CA SER A 97 -20.21 9.91 18.40
C SER A 97 -19.79 10.22 16.96
N LEU A 98 -20.08 11.44 16.50
CA LEU A 98 -19.74 11.89 15.15
C LEU A 98 -18.22 11.97 14.94
N ASP A 99 -17.48 12.40 15.95
CA ASP A 99 -16.01 12.49 15.90
C ASP A 99 -15.36 11.09 15.94
N PHE A 100 -15.91 10.17 16.74
CA PHE A 100 -15.55 8.75 16.69
C PHE A 100 -15.91 8.13 15.35
N GLU A 101 -17.09 8.40 14.79
CA GLU A 101 -17.50 7.96 13.45
C GLU A 101 -16.63 8.56 12.36
N THR A 102 -16.27 9.82 12.46
CA THR A 102 -15.38 10.49 11.49
C THR A 102 -13.99 9.88 11.53
N SER A 103 -13.44 9.66 12.72
CA SER A 103 -12.16 8.97 12.92
C SER A 103 -12.22 7.52 12.45
N TYR A 104 -13.33 6.83 12.69
CA TYR A 104 -13.58 5.48 12.21
C TYR A 104 -13.74 5.41 10.70
N ASN A 105 -14.54 6.31 10.10
CA ASN A 105 -14.75 6.33 8.65
C ASN A 105 -13.44 6.66 7.90
N ARG A 106 -12.62 7.54 8.44
CA ARG A 106 -11.23 7.75 7.95
C ARG A 106 -10.40 6.47 8.01
N LEU A 107 -10.55 5.66 9.06
CA LEU A 107 -9.86 4.36 9.19
C LEU A 107 -10.48 3.27 8.30
N LYS A 108 -11.79 3.33 8.06
CA LYS A 108 -12.52 2.41 7.17
C LYS A 108 -12.19 2.64 5.70
N ASP A 109 -12.06 3.88 5.28
CA ASP A 109 -11.70 4.27 3.91
C ASP A 109 -10.25 3.90 3.58
N LEU A 110 -9.41 3.67 4.58
CA LEU A 110 -8.04 3.21 4.43
C LEU A 110 -7.90 1.73 4.04
N GLY A 111 -9.01 0.98 3.93
CA GLY A 111 -9.08 -0.34 3.28
C GLY A 111 -8.24 -1.47 3.91
N ASP A 112 -7.56 -1.22 5.03
CA ASP A 112 -6.66 -2.16 5.66
C ASP A 112 -7.42 -3.12 6.60
N ALA A 113 -7.36 -4.42 6.30
CA ALA A 113 -7.94 -5.47 7.16
C ALA A 113 -7.40 -5.40 8.60
N VAL A 114 -6.15 -4.96 8.77
CA VAL A 114 -5.48 -4.78 10.05
C VAL A 114 -6.18 -3.69 10.87
N SER A 115 -6.49 -2.53 10.29
CA SER A 115 -7.19 -1.44 10.98
C SER A 115 -8.62 -1.82 11.40
N LYS A 116 -9.31 -2.64 10.60
CA LYS A 116 -10.64 -3.18 10.96
C LYS A 116 -10.58 -4.07 12.20
N ASN A 117 -9.58 -4.96 12.27
CA ASN A 117 -9.41 -5.85 13.40
C ASN A 117 -9.14 -5.09 14.70
N HIS A 118 -8.52 -3.90 14.66
CA HIS A 118 -8.20 -3.13 15.86
C HIS A 118 -9.40 -2.44 16.46
N ILE A 119 -10.25 -1.85 15.62
CA ILE A 119 -11.51 -1.25 16.07
C ILE A 119 -12.45 -2.33 16.54
N SER A 120 -12.52 -3.43 15.82
CA SER A 120 -13.29 -4.62 16.22
C SER A 120 -12.82 -5.16 17.57
N ALA A 121 -11.50 -5.21 17.83
CA ALA A 121 -10.94 -5.61 19.12
C ALA A 121 -11.33 -4.63 20.24
N MET A 122 -11.20 -3.32 19.99
CA MET A 122 -11.60 -2.29 20.95
C MET A 122 -13.11 -2.37 21.29
N CYS A 123 -13.95 -2.50 20.27
CA CYS A 123 -15.40 -2.60 20.45
C CYS A 123 -15.79 -3.91 21.12
N TRP A 124 -15.10 -5.03 20.82
CA TRP A 124 -15.27 -6.29 21.53
C TRP A 124 -14.87 -6.19 23.01
N MET A 125 -13.76 -5.51 23.32
CA MET A 125 -13.33 -5.26 24.69
C MET A 125 -14.32 -4.38 25.45
N LEU A 126 -14.92 -3.36 24.80
CA LEU A 126 -16.00 -2.55 25.36
C LEU A 126 -17.27 -3.38 25.62
N LYS A 127 -17.69 -4.24 24.67
CA LYS A 127 -18.84 -5.15 24.76
C LYS A 127 -18.72 -6.11 25.94
N ASN A 128 -17.53 -6.65 26.12
CA ASN A 128 -17.26 -7.69 27.12
C ASN A 128 -16.67 -7.16 28.44
N ASN A 129 -16.67 -5.83 28.65
CA ASN A 129 -16.18 -5.14 29.85
C ASN A 129 -14.68 -5.35 30.17
N PHE A 130 -13.86 -5.61 29.16
CA PHE A 130 -12.40 -5.62 29.26
C PHE A 130 -11.79 -4.23 29.13
N LEU A 131 -12.52 -3.25 28.57
CA LEU A 131 -12.10 -1.87 28.41
C LEU A 131 -13.17 -0.92 28.91
N ASP A 132 -12.77 0.08 29.70
CA ASP A 132 -13.58 1.22 30.08
C ASP A 132 -12.85 2.52 29.73
N ILE A 133 -13.57 3.48 29.15
CA ILE A 133 -12.99 4.74 28.65
C ILE A 133 -13.68 5.91 29.32
N ARG A 134 -12.87 6.84 29.85
CA ARG A 134 -13.30 8.15 30.32
C ARG A 134 -12.58 9.25 29.59
N VAL A 135 -13.29 10.38 29.43
CA VAL A 135 -12.75 11.56 28.71
C VAL A 135 -12.65 12.71 29.69
N ILE A 136 -11.49 13.37 29.70
CA ILE A 136 -11.28 14.61 30.47
C ILE A 136 -11.60 15.79 29.59
N VAL A 137 -12.47 16.68 30.06
CA VAL A 137 -12.91 17.90 29.38
C VAL A 137 -12.71 19.14 30.27
N PRO A 138 -12.36 20.31 29.71
CA PRO A 138 -12.29 21.58 30.43
C PRO A 138 -13.69 22.10 30.72
N VAL A 139 -13.93 22.64 31.94
CA VAL A 139 -15.26 23.14 32.35
C VAL A 139 -15.26 24.54 32.98
N SER A 140 -14.09 25.19 33.17
CA SER A 140 -14.06 26.49 33.82
C SER A 140 -14.36 27.65 32.86
N ALA A 141 -15.06 28.70 33.36
CA ALA A 141 -15.31 29.95 32.63
C ALA A 141 -14.02 30.67 32.20
N GLU A 142 -12.93 30.50 32.94
CA GLU A 142 -11.61 31.06 32.61
C GLU A 142 -10.98 30.37 31.39
N LEU A 143 -11.28 29.08 31.16
CA LEU A 143 -10.86 28.33 30.00
C LEU A 143 -11.69 28.69 28.76
N GLN A 144 -12.85 29.31 28.93
CA GLN A 144 -13.73 29.74 27.84
C GLN A 144 -13.15 30.89 26.99
N ASN A 145 -12.19 31.64 27.53
CA ASN A 145 -11.50 32.73 26.83
C ASN A 145 -10.17 32.32 26.21
N LEU A 146 -9.78 31.04 26.34
CA LEU A 146 -8.52 30.54 25.83
C LEU A 146 -8.63 30.16 24.36
N THR A 147 -7.56 30.41 23.61
CA THR A 147 -7.40 29.89 22.23
C THR A 147 -7.26 28.35 22.23
N ALA A 148 -7.51 27.72 21.09
CA ALA A 148 -7.33 26.27 20.95
C ALA A 148 -5.94 25.80 21.40
N GLU A 149 -4.90 26.61 21.22
CA GLU A 149 -3.52 26.34 21.68
C GLU A 149 -3.39 26.35 23.20
N GLU A 150 -4.22 27.10 23.91
CA GLU A 150 -4.22 27.18 25.38
C GLU A 150 -5.08 26.07 26.01
N LEU A 151 -6.03 25.50 25.27
CA LEU A 151 -6.88 24.37 25.70
C LEU A 151 -6.19 23.01 25.59
N GLU A 152 -5.10 22.89 24.87
CA GLU A 152 -4.31 21.65 24.73
C GLU A 152 -3.51 21.23 25.98
N LYS A 153 -3.79 21.77 27.17
CA LYS A 153 -2.93 21.62 28.36
C LYS A 153 -3.21 20.45 29.30
N PHE A 154 -4.07 19.49 28.97
CA PHE A 154 -4.11 18.25 29.73
C PHE A 154 -3.07 17.28 29.15
N HIS A 155 -1.87 17.31 29.70
CA HIS A 155 -0.71 16.54 29.20
C HIS A 155 -0.18 15.39 30.08
N PRO A 156 -0.83 14.95 31.17
CA PRO A 156 -0.32 13.81 31.92
C PRO A 156 -0.31 12.56 31.05
N LYS A 157 0.82 11.86 31.05
CA LYS A 157 0.98 10.61 30.30
C LYS A 157 1.69 9.60 31.19
N PHE A 158 0.93 8.62 31.69
CA PHE A 158 1.47 7.54 32.48
C PHE A 158 0.58 6.29 32.38
N GLY A 159 1.17 5.13 32.61
CA GLY A 159 0.44 3.88 32.68
C GLY A 159 0.86 3.08 33.92
N ILE A 160 -0.04 2.25 34.41
CA ILE A 160 0.15 1.35 35.55
C ILE A 160 -0.37 -0.01 35.15
N LEU A 161 0.42 -1.06 35.31
CA LEU A 161 0.05 -2.43 35.04
C LEU A 161 0.26 -3.25 36.30
N GLU A 162 -0.59 -4.25 36.53
CA GLU A 162 -0.44 -5.19 37.63
C GLU A 162 -0.56 -6.63 37.11
N ASP A 163 0.24 -7.53 37.68
CA ASP A 163 0.15 -8.96 37.41
C ASP A 163 -0.75 -9.69 38.45
N SER A 164 -0.89 -11.00 38.29
CA SER A 164 -1.70 -11.85 39.21
C SER A 164 -1.11 -11.95 40.62
N GLU A 165 0.16 -11.63 40.82
CA GLU A 165 0.87 -11.61 42.13
C GLU A 165 0.86 -10.24 42.79
N GLN A 166 0.12 -9.26 42.24
CA GLN A 166 0.06 -7.87 42.70
C GLN A 166 1.38 -7.10 42.54
N ASN A 167 2.31 -7.58 41.71
CA ASN A 167 3.46 -6.76 41.31
C ASN A 167 3.00 -5.69 40.37
N SER A 168 3.48 -4.47 40.53
CA SER A 168 3.08 -3.33 39.73
C SER A 168 4.25 -2.77 38.94
N ILE A 169 4.01 -2.41 37.69
CA ILE A 169 4.88 -1.63 36.83
C ILE A 169 4.16 -0.33 36.52
N ALA A 170 4.83 0.81 36.71
CA ALA A 170 4.35 2.08 36.21
C ALA A 170 5.36 2.67 35.23
N PHE A 171 4.87 3.43 34.25
CA PHE A 171 5.71 4.20 33.36
C PHE A 171 5.17 5.63 33.20
N VAL A 172 6.09 6.58 33.04
CA VAL A 172 5.79 8.02 32.96
C VAL A 172 6.68 8.66 31.92
N GLY A 173 6.13 9.46 31.03
CA GLY A 173 6.90 10.15 30.01
C GLY A 173 6.05 10.94 29.02
N SER A 174 6.63 11.27 27.88
CA SER A 174 5.95 12.02 26.83
C SER A 174 5.04 11.16 25.93
N ILE A 175 5.14 9.83 26.02
CA ILE A 175 4.52 8.89 25.11
C ILE A 175 2.98 8.86 25.17
N ASN A 176 2.33 9.10 24.03
CA ASN A 176 0.88 8.94 23.84
C ASN A 176 0.54 7.53 23.35
N GLU A 177 -0.72 7.11 23.54
CA GLU A 177 -1.25 5.88 22.96
C GLU A 177 -1.57 6.08 21.47
N THR A 178 -0.54 6.36 20.67
CA THR A 178 -0.64 6.49 19.22
C THR A 178 0.45 5.65 18.53
N ALA A 179 0.15 5.13 17.35
CA ALA A 179 1.13 4.37 16.59
C ALA A 179 2.37 5.20 16.22
N SER A 180 2.23 6.51 16.06
CA SER A 180 3.33 7.45 15.81
C SER A 180 4.23 7.64 17.04
N ALA A 181 3.65 7.80 18.22
CA ALA A 181 4.41 7.94 19.47
C ALA A 181 5.25 6.69 19.79
N TRP A 182 4.75 5.51 19.45
CA TRP A 182 5.46 4.25 19.73
C TRP A 182 6.58 3.90 18.73
N ARG A 183 6.58 4.50 17.55
CA ARG A 183 7.48 4.10 16.45
C ARG A 183 8.29 5.20 15.80
N ARG A 184 7.90 6.48 15.95
CA ARG A 184 8.44 7.57 15.12
C ARG A 184 8.90 8.80 15.88
N ASN A 185 8.14 9.24 16.87
CA ASN A 185 8.54 10.37 17.65
C ASN A 185 9.67 9.92 18.59
N ILE A 186 10.62 10.77 18.83
CA ILE A 186 11.57 10.56 19.94
C ILE A 186 10.80 10.91 21.22
N GLU A 187 10.14 9.88 21.76
CA GLU A 187 9.42 9.97 23.03
C GLU A 187 10.21 9.18 24.05
N ASN A 188 10.22 9.67 25.26
CA ASN A 188 10.95 9.05 26.36
C ASN A 188 9.97 8.70 27.48
N PHE A 189 10.16 7.55 28.11
CA PHE A 189 9.47 7.24 29.36
C PHE A 189 10.34 6.42 30.31
N GLU A 190 10.16 6.67 31.58
CA GLU A 190 10.80 5.96 32.69
C GLU A 190 9.87 4.87 33.22
N VAL A 191 10.46 3.73 33.57
CA VAL A 191 9.75 2.56 34.10
C VAL A 191 10.09 2.37 35.57
N PHE A 192 9.08 2.22 36.42
CA PHE A 192 9.17 1.94 37.83
C PHE A 192 8.61 0.55 38.13
N GLN A 193 9.30 -0.20 39.00
CA GLN A 193 8.93 -1.59 39.34
C GLN A 193 8.75 -1.71 40.85
N SER A 194 7.59 -2.20 41.33
CA SER A 194 7.19 -2.22 42.75
C SER A 194 8.12 -3.05 43.64
N TRP A 195 8.83 -4.02 43.07
CA TRP A 195 9.75 -4.92 43.78
C TRP A 195 11.19 -4.44 43.83
N GLN A 196 11.51 -3.35 43.16
CA GLN A 196 12.85 -2.77 43.21
C GLN A 196 13.08 -2.01 44.53
N PRO A 197 14.29 -2.07 45.07
CA PRO A 197 14.63 -1.28 46.25
C PRO A 197 14.67 0.22 45.93
N GLY A 198 14.24 1.06 46.89
CA GLY A 198 14.25 2.52 46.73
C GLY A 198 12.86 3.13 46.73
N PHE A 199 12.62 4.17 45.88
CA PHE A 199 11.38 4.94 45.89
C PHE A 199 10.33 4.49 44.83
N ASP A 200 10.59 3.44 44.08
CA ASP A 200 9.72 3.03 42.98
C ASP A 200 8.33 2.64 43.44
N ALA A 201 8.22 1.87 44.52
CA ALA A 201 6.94 1.54 45.12
C ALA A 201 6.14 2.79 45.52
N GLN A 202 6.80 3.81 46.11
CA GLN A 202 6.14 5.07 46.47
C GLN A 202 5.70 5.87 45.24
N ARG A 203 6.50 5.88 44.17
CA ARG A 203 6.16 6.49 42.89
C ARG A 203 4.96 5.83 42.27
N ILE A 204 4.89 4.49 42.26
CA ILE A 204 3.78 3.73 41.75
C ILE A 204 2.51 4.04 42.56
N GLU A 205 2.53 3.99 43.87
CA GLU A 205 1.40 4.33 44.72
C GLU A 205 0.90 5.75 44.50
N SER A 206 1.79 6.72 44.32
CA SER A 206 1.42 8.10 43.95
C SER A 206 0.69 8.14 42.58
N ARG A 207 1.09 7.31 41.61
CA ARG A 207 0.41 7.24 40.29
C ARG A 207 -0.94 6.55 40.38
N LYS A 208 -1.06 5.46 41.17
CA LYS A 208 -2.33 4.81 41.44
C LYS A 208 -3.34 5.77 42.06
N LYS A 209 -2.92 6.51 43.10
CA LYS A 209 -3.75 7.55 43.72
C LYS A 209 -4.19 8.60 42.69
N ARG A 210 -3.25 9.14 41.90
CA ARG A 210 -3.56 10.14 40.86
C ARG A 210 -4.53 9.58 39.80
N PHE A 211 -4.33 8.35 39.36
CA PHE A 211 -5.28 7.70 38.46
C PHE A 211 -6.68 7.58 39.06
N ALA A 212 -6.77 7.12 40.31
CA ALA A 212 -8.04 7.01 41.04
C ALA A 212 -8.74 8.37 41.21
N ASP A 213 -7.99 9.43 41.50
CA ASP A 213 -8.52 10.80 41.57
C ASP A 213 -9.10 11.25 40.22
N TYR A 214 -8.35 11.03 39.15
CA TYR A 214 -8.83 11.37 37.78
C TYR A 214 -10.04 10.51 37.38
N TRP A 215 -10.01 9.21 37.70
CA TRP A 215 -11.09 8.30 37.40
C TRP A 215 -12.39 8.65 38.14
N SER A 216 -12.32 9.11 39.34
CA SER A 216 -13.47 9.50 40.18
C SER A 216 -13.89 10.96 40.04
N ASP A 217 -13.43 11.66 39.00
CA ASP A 217 -13.72 13.08 38.76
C ASP A 217 -13.22 14.03 39.86
N ASN A 218 -12.18 13.62 40.59
CA ASN A 218 -11.52 14.46 41.59
C ASN A 218 -10.26 15.11 41.00
N ILE A 219 -10.44 15.87 39.91
CA ILE A 219 -9.33 16.41 39.09
C ILE A 219 -9.11 17.91 39.30
N GLY A 220 -10.00 18.58 40.06
CA GLY A 220 -9.99 20.02 40.32
C GLY A 220 -11.11 20.73 39.61
N VAL A 221 -11.20 22.06 39.85
CA VAL A 221 -12.35 22.87 39.42
C VAL A 221 -12.39 23.16 37.92
N ASN A 222 -11.26 23.04 37.25
CA ASN A 222 -11.12 23.44 35.83
C ASN A 222 -11.37 22.29 34.86
N TRP A 223 -11.41 21.07 35.33
CA TRP A 223 -11.51 19.87 34.51
C TRP A 223 -12.59 18.94 35.05
N LYS A 224 -13.22 18.17 34.18
CA LYS A 224 -14.18 17.16 34.52
C LYS A 224 -13.90 15.86 33.77
N THR A 225 -13.97 14.73 34.46
CA THR A 225 -13.90 13.41 33.89
C THR A 225 -15.29 12.86 33.65
N ILE A 226 -15.63 12.55 32.43
CA ILE A 226 -16.92 11.99 32.04
C ILE A 226 -16.74 10.58 31.48
N SER A 227 -17.66 9.69 31.77
CA SER A 227 -17.76 8.36 31.16
C SER A 227 -18.11 8.48 29.68
N LEU A 228 -17.65 7.54 28.86
CA LEU A 228 -18.13 7.44 27.49
C LEU A 228 -19.66 7.26 27.51
N PRO A 229 -20.44 8.15 26.86
CA PRO A 229 -21.90 8.10 26.89
C PRO A 229 -22.40 6.72 26.40
N ASP A 230 -23.41 6.18 27.07
CA ASP A 230 -23.96 4.85 26.74
C ASP A 230 -24.45 4.77 25.29
N ALA A 231 -25.04 5.85 24.77
CA ALA A 231 -25.47 5.92 23.39
C ALA A 231 -24.29 5.72 22.39
N VAL A 232 -23.12 6.32 22.68
CA VAL A 232 -21.91 6.14 21.87
C VAL A 232 -21.38 4.73 22.02
N LYS A 233 -21.34 4.23 23.27
CA LYS A 233 -20.86 2.87 23.57
C LYS A 233 -21.72 1.81 22.88
N ILE A 234 -23.03 1.91 22.96
CA ILE A 234 -24.00 0.99 22.32
C ILE A 234 -23.79 1.02 20.79
N ARG A 235 -23.71 2.18 20.20
CA ARG A 235 -23.56 2.35 18.75
C ARG A 235 -22.24 1.78 18.23
N LEU A 236 -21.13 2.00 18.94
CA LEU A 236 -19.84 1.40 18.62
C LEU A 236 -19.87 -0.14 18.70
N ILE A 237 -20.55 -0.67 19.72
CA ILE A 237 -20.69 -2.11 19.94
C ILE A 237 -21.56 -2.73 18.83
N GLU A 238 -22.73 -2.18 18.55
CA GLU A 238 -23.67 -2.71 17.55
C GLU A 238 -23.07 -2.69 16.14
N GLN A 239 -22.29 -1.67 15.82
CA GLN A 239 -21.77 -1.46 14.49
C GLN A 239 -20.46 -2.21 14.22
N TYR A 240 -19.63 -2.45 15.24
CA TYR A 240 -18.24 -2.86 15.04
C TYR A 240 -17.74 -4.00 15.90
N ALA A 241 -18.46 -4.39 16.96
CA ALA A 241 -18.02 -5.49 17.82
C ALA A 241 -18.34 -6.84 17.17
N PRO A 242 -17.34 -7.68 16.89
CA PRO A 242 -17.56 -9.06 16.45
C PRO A 242 -18.04 -9.94 17.62
N ASP A 243 -18.52 -11.14 17.32
CA ASP A 243 -18.90 -12.10 18.36
C ASP A 243 -17.67 -12.71 19.03
N ASP A 244 -16.62 -12.98 18.27
CA ASP A 244 -15.34 -13.51 18.77
C ASP A 244 -14.26 -12.43 18.80
N PHE A 245 -13.26 -12.60 19.68
CA PHE A 245 -12.13 -11.71 19.76
C PHE A 245 -11.28 -11.78 18.47
N PRO A 246 -11.04 -10.68 17.77
CA PRO A 246 -10.53 -10.70 16.39
C PRO A 246 -9.03 -10.98 16.26
N TYR A 247 -8.32 -11.21 17.36
CA TYR A 247 -6.92 -11.60 17.32
C TYR A 247 -6.77 -13.08 17.61
N ASP A 248 -6.09 -13.81 16.71
CA ASP A 248 -5.71 -15.20 16.96
C ASP A 248 -4.67 -15.26 18.08
N MET A 249 -4.96 -16.12 19.05
CA MET A 249 -4.15 -16.23 20.27
C MET A 249 -2.92 -17.11 20.08
N ASP A 250 -2.87 -17.91 19.00
CA ASP A 250 -1.85 -18.94 18.76
C ASP A 250 -1.01 -18.72 17.50
N GLU A 251 -1.34 -17.76 16.64
CA GLU A 251 -0.51 -17.46 15.48
C GLU A 251 0.81 -16.76 15.87
N GLU A 252 1.93 -17.36 15.46
CA GLU A 252 3.18 -16.58 15.35
C GLU A 252 2.99 -15.46 14.37
N PRO A 253 3.40 -14.21 14.65
CA PRO A 253 3.26 -13.14 13.70
C PRO A 253 4.03 -13.54 12.47
N ILE A 254 3.40 -13.44 11.32
CA ILE A 254 4.10 -13.28 10.05
C ILE A 254 5.10 -12.14 10.31
N PRO A 255 6.41 -12.36 10.22
CA PRO A 255 7.37 -11.29 10.46
C PRO A 255 7.01 -10.19 9.48
N LEU A 256 6.58 -9.04 10.00
CA LEU A 256 6.50 -7.83 9.19
C LEU A 256 7.85 -7.70 8.49
N PRO A 257 7.89 -7.46 7.18
CA PRO A 257 9.15 -7.26 6.49
C PRO A 257 9.95 -6.24 7.27
N SER A 258 11.21 -6.54 7.55
CA SER A 258 12.12 -5.71 8.31
C SER A 258 11.91 -4.24 7.97
N SER A 259 11.67 -3.38 8.95
CA SER A 259 11.31 -1.97 8.78
C SER A 259 12.45 -1.12 8.16
N GLY A 260 13.59 -1.72 7.85
CA GLY A 260 14.74 -1.08 7.22
C GLY A 260 14.70 -1.17 5.69
N LEU A 261 15.17 -0.13 5.02
CA LEU A 261 15.50 -0.17 3.60
C LEU A 261 16.61 -1.20 3.35
N ARG A 262 16.48 -1.96 2.28
CA ARG A 262 17.56 -2.82 1.79
C ARG A 262 18.73 -1.97 1.29
N ASN A 263 19.93 -2.52 1.26
CA ASN A 263 21.13 -1.77 0.87
C ASN A 263 20.98 -1.08 -0.49
N TYR A 264 20.46 -1.77 -1.51
CA TYR A 264 20.24 -1.14 -2.83
C TYR A 264 19.20 -0.01 -2.79
N GLN A 265 18.19 -0.07 -1.90
CA GLN A 265 17.21 1.00 -1.71
C GLN A 265 17.83 2.22 -1.02
N LYS A 266 18.71 1.99 -0.03
CA LYS A 266 19.52 3.04 0.60
C LYS A 266 20.45 3.70 -0.43
N SER A 267 21.11 2.89 -1.27
CA SER A 267 21.97 3.41 -2.34
C SER A 267 21.20 4.22 -3.37
N ALA A 268 19.98 3.78 -3.75
CA ALA A 268 19.13 4.52 -4.66
C ALA A 268 18.70 5.89 -4.08
N MET A 269 18.27 5.90 -2.82
CA MET A 269 17.91 7.13 -2.12
C MET A 269 19.11 8.09 -2.04
N GLN A 270 20.29 7.58 -1.66
CA GLN A 270 21.49 8.40 -1.58
C GLN A 270 21.90 8.98 -2.93
N ALA A 271 21.90 8.16 -3.99
CA ALA A 271 22.21 8.62 -5.35
C ALA A 271 21.28 9.76 -5.82
N TRP A 272 19.98 9.68 -5.45
CA TRP A 272 19.03 10.73 -5.78
C TRP A 272 19.26 12.01 -4.95
N ILE A 273 19.62 11.88 -3.66
CA ILE A 273 19.99 13.02 -2.81
C ILE A 273 21.25 13.71 -3.37
N ASP A 274 22.28 12.93 -3.72
CA ASP A 274 23.55 13.43 -4.29
C ASP A 274 23.34 14.13 -5.64
N ALA A 275 22.34 13.69 -6.40
CA ALA A 275 21.91 14.36 -7.65
C ALA A 275 21.01 15.60 -7.42
N GLY A 276 20.99 16.17 -6.21
CA GLY A 276 20.18 17.33 -5.87
C GLY A 276 18.68 17.05 -5.80
N ARG A 277 18.31 15.83 -5.45
CA ARG A 277 16.91 15.34 -5.39
C ARG A 277 16.19 15.43 -6.73
N ARG A 278 16.93 15.13 -7.82
CA ARG A 278 16.38 15.12 -9.17
C ARG A 278 16.93 13.93 -9.95
N GLY A 279 16.06 13.05 -10.44
CA GLY A 279 16.48 11.90 -11.25
C GLY A 279 15.40 10.83 -11.41
N LEU A 280 15.79 9.81 -12.17
CA LEU A 280 14.98 8.63 -12.45
C LEU A 280 15.53 7.41 -11.72
N PHE A 281 14.66 6.58 -11.17
CA PHE A 281 14.98 5.22 -10.76
C PHE A 281 14.52 4.22 -11.82
N GLU A 282 15.48 3.56 -12.44
CA GLU A 282 15.23 2.44 -13.34
C GLU A 282 15.41 1.13 -12.58
N MET A 283 14.33 0.65 -11.98
CA MET A 283 14.34 -0.52 -11.10
C MET A 283 13.37 -1.57 -11.61
N ALA A 284 13.78 -2.85 -11.60
CA ALA A 284 12.92 -3.95 -12.00
C ALA A 284 11.60 -3.98 -11.19
N THR A 285 10.54 -4.56 -11.78
CA THR A 285 9.26 -4.73 -11.08
C THR A 285 9.42 -5.61 -9.84
N ALA A 286 8.60 -5.36 -8.82
CA ALA A 286 8.62 -6.06 -7.52
C ALA A 286 9.90 -5.88 -6.66
N THR A 287 10.80 -4.96 -7.01
CA THR A 287 11.97 -4.62 -6.20
C THR A 287 11.72 -3.56 -5.13
N GLY A 288 10.48 -3.07 -5.01
CA GLY A 288 10.08 -2.09 -4.00
C GLY A 288 10.36 -0.64 -4.38
N LYS A 289 10.17 -0.26 -5.66
CA LYS A 289 10.24 1.13 -6.13
C LYS A 289 9.47 2.10 -5.24
N THR A 290 8.20 1.79 -4.95
CA THR A 290 7.32 2.60 -4.10
C THR A 290 7.90 2.80 -2.70
N ARG A 291 8.47 1.75 -2.11
CA ARG A 291 9.13 1.81 -0.80
C ARG A 291 10.38 2.68 -0.83
N THR A 292 11.17 2.59 -1.89
CA THR A 292 12.36 3.43 -2.07
C THR A 292 11.97 4.91 -2.22
N ALA A 293 10.96 5.18 -3.04
CA ALA A 293 10.45 6.54 -3.25
C ALA A 293 9.82 7.12 -1.98
N LYS A 294 9.12 6.31 -1.18
CA LYS A 294 8.63 6.72 0.14
C LYS A 294 9.77 7.19 1.03
N ALA A 295 10.90 6.48 1.06
CA ALA A 295 12.07 6.91 1.83
C ALA A 295 12.65 8.22 1.30
N CYS A 296 12.64 8.45 -0.02
CA CYS A 296 13.01 9.73 -0.62
C CYS A 296 12.07 10.87 -0.18
N ILE A 297 10.76 10.62 -0.13
CA ILE A 297 9.77 11.57 0.39
C ILE A 297 10.05 11.87 1.86
N GLU A 298 10.22 10.83 2.69
CA GLU A 298 10.50 10.95 4.12
C GLU A 298 11.77 11.76 4.39
N SER A 299 12.86 11.45 3.67
CA SER A 299 14.13 12.22 3.75
C SER A 299 13.99 13.68 3.29
N THR A 300 13.03 13.97 2.42
CA THR A 300 12.81 15.35 1.96
C THR A 300 11.91 16.12 2.92
N MET A 301 10.97 15.45 3.60
CA MET A 301 10.16 16.04 4.67
C MET A 301 11.00 16.57 5.83
N GLU A 302 12.19 15.99 6.08
CA GLU A 302 13.14 16.45 7.11
C GLU A 302 13.67 17.87 6.83
N LEU A 303 13.55 18.36 5.58
CA LEU A 303 13.91 19.74 5.23
C LEU A 303 12.86 20.76 5.70
N GLY A 304 11.67 20.32 6.07
CA GLY A 304 10.52 21.15 6.47
C GLY A 304 9.81 21.81 5.29
N GLY A 305 8.53 22.14 5.49
CA GLY A 305 7.72 22.90 4.53
C GLY A 305 7.61 22.25 3.15
N LEU A 306 7.36 20.92 3.10
CA LEU A 306 7.33 20.15 1.87
C LEU A 306 5.91 19.94 1.34
N LEU A 307 5.64 20.40 0.12
CA LEU A 307 4.53 19.94 -0.71
C LEU A 307 5.00 18.76 -1.54
N THR A 308 4.31 17.62 -1.46
CA THR A 308 4.60 16.44 -2.29
C THR A 308 3.39 16.14 -3.17
N LEU A 309 3.60 16.01 -4.48
CA LEU A 309 2.62 15.48 -5.42
C LEU A 309 3.08 14.11 -5.92
N VAL A 310 2.33 13.07 -5.60
CA VAL A 310 2.49 11.74 -6.16
C VAL A 310 1.56 11.58 -7.36
N VAL A 311 2.12 11.37 -8.54
CA VAL A 311 1.35 11.14 -9.77
C VAL A 311 1.34 9.65 -10.07
N ALA A 312 0.17 9.05 -9.98
CA ALA A 312 -0.05 7.63 -10.26
C ALA A 312 -0.74 7.42 -11.61
N PRO A 313 -0.40 6.37 -12.37
CA PRO A 313 -1.03 6.12 -13.67
C PRO A 313 -2.52 5.77 -13.55
N TYR A 314 -2.94 5.08 -12.49
CA TYR A 314 -4.30 4.57 -12.28
C TYR A 314 -4.78 4.75 -10.85
N SER A 315 -6.11 4.76 -10.66
CA SER A 315 -6.75 4.97 -9.35
C SER A 315 -6.34 3.91 -8.30
N HIS A 316 -6.21 2.65 -8.68
CA HIS A 316 -5.80 1.60 -7.75
C HIS A 316 -4.32 1.73 -7.30
N ILE A 317 -3.43 2.26 -8.16
CA ILE A 317 -2.05 2.60 -7.77
C ILE A 317 -2.05 3.82 -6.85
N ALA A 318 -2.91 4.82 -7.12
CA ALA A 318 -3.09 5.94 -6.21
C ALA A 318 -3.56 5.48 -4.82
N THR A 319 -4.48 4.52 -4.75
CA THR A 319 -4.92 3.90 -3.50
C THR A 319 -3.78 3.17 -2.79
N GLN A 320 -2.94 2.44 -3.53
CA GLN A 320 -1.74 1.78 -2.98
C GLN A 320 -0.77 2.80 -2.38
N TRP A 321 -0.50 3.90 -3.07
CA TRP A 321 0.32 5.00 -2.56
C TRP A 321 -0.28 5.61 -1.29
N GLY A 322 -1.60 5.80 -1.23
CA GLY A 322 -2.31 6.24 -0.03
C GLY A 322 -2.06 5.32 1.16
N SER A 323 -2.10 4.01 0.95
CA SER A 323 -1.79 3.01 1.98
C SER A 323 -0.31 3.05 2.42
N GLU A 324 0.61 3.17 1.47
CA GLU A 324 2.05 3.24 1.75
C GLU A 324 2.46 4.51 2.50
N LEU A 325 1.85 5.64 2.17
CA LEU A 325 2.10 6.95 2.78
C LEU A 325 1.15 7.28 3.93
N LYS A 326 0.26 6.35 4.33
CA LYS A 326 -0.75 6.55 5.38
C LYS A 326 -0.22 7.26 6.63
N LYS A 327 1.02 7.03 6.97
CA LYS A 327 1.69 7.64 8.12
C LYS A 327 1.84 9.17 8.02
N HIS A 328 1.82 9.71 6.81
CA HIS A 328 2.02 11.12 6.52
C HIS A 328 0.71 11.82 6.18
N ASP A 329 -0.43 11.19 6.51
CA ASP A 329 -1.77 11.71 6.26
C ASP A 329 -1.92 12.27 4.84
N PRO A 330 -1.70 11.45 3.79
CA PRO A 330 -1.74 11.91 2.42
C PRO A 330 -3.19 12.20 2.00
N TYR A 331 -3.38 13.28 1.28
CA TYR A 331 -4.65 13.57 0.62
C TYR A 331 -4.73 12.84 -0.72
N SER A 332 -5.59 11.84 -0.82
CA SER A 332 -5.93 11.21 -2.10
C SER A 332 -7.03 12.01 -2.78
N VAL A 333 -6.76 12.48 -4.01
CA VAL A 333 -7.66 13.36 -4.74
C VAL A 333 -9.04 12.73 -4.92
N SER A 334 -10.06 13.37 -4.34
CA SER A 334 -11.48 13.04 -4.38
C SER A 334 -12.22 13.90 -5.42
N SER A 335 -13.53 13.74 -5.55
CA SER A 335 -14.35 14.63 -6.39
C SER A 335 -14.42 16.08 -5.86
N SER A 336 -14.18 16.29 -4.57
CA SER A 336 -14.22 17.57 -3.87
C SER A 336 -12.86 18.28 -3.77
N TRP A 337 -11.83 17.80 -4.43
CA TRP A 337 -10.46 18.28 -4.32
C TRP A 337 -10.31 19.81 -4.49
N ARG A 338 -11.16 20.44 -5.31
CA ARG A 338 -11.13 21.89 -5.56
C ARG A 338 -11.37 22.71 -4.30
N LYS A 339 -12.09 22.15 -3.33
CA LYS A 339 -12.36 22.78 -2.03
C LYS A 339 -11.37 22.32 -0.96
N GLU A 340 -11.11 21.02 -0.91
CA GLU A 340 -10.35 20.39 0.17
C GLU A 340 -8.86 20.72 0.11
N ILE A 341 -8.24 20.75 -1.09
CA ILE A 341 -6.81 21.06 -1.21
C ILE A 341 -6.46 22.48 -0.74
N PRO A 342 -7.21 23.54 -1.09
CA PRO A 342 -6.96 24.88 -0.55
C PRO A 342 -7.12 24.95 0.98
N GLU A 343 -8.10 24.25 1.55
CA GLU A 343 -8.29 24.18 3.01
C GLU A 343 -7.06 23.56 3.70
N LEU A 344 -6.52 22.43 3.15
CA LEU A 344 -5.31 21.80 3.66
C LEU A 344 -4.06 22.68 3.51
N ALA A 345 -3.97 23.47 2.44
CA ALA A 345 -2.87 24.42 2.25
C ALA A 345 -2.92 25.56 3.27
N LEU A 346 -4.10 26.04 3.63
CA LEU A 346 -4.29 27.03 4.69
C LEU A 346 -3.88 26.49 6.08
N GLU A 347 -4.03 25.19 6.34
CA GLU A 347 -3.51 24.55 7.57
C GLU A 347 -1.98 24.70 7.64
N SER A 348 -1.29 24.58 6.50
CA SER A 348 0.16 24.76 6.44
C SER A 348 0.58 26.23 6.65
N GLU A 349 -0.14 27.16 6.09
CA GLU A 349 0.10 28.61 6.31
C GLU A 349 -0.07 28.99 7.79
N ARG A 350 -0.99 28.33 8.50
CA ARG A 350 -1.22 28.52 9.94
C ARG A 350 -0.26 27.75 10.84
N GLY A 351 0.69 27.02 10.26
CA GLY A 351 1.65 26.20 11.02
C GLY A 351 1.05 24.92 11.63
N TRP A 352 -0.17 24.55 11.26
CA TRP A 352 -0.82 23.32 11.76
C TRP A 352 -0.38 22.08 11.01
N ARG A 353 0.14 22.26 9.79
CA ARG A 353 0.63 21.19 8.93
C ARG A 353 1.95 21.63 8.29
N GLU A 354 3.04 21.00 8.68
CA GLU A 354 4.36 21.33 8.13
C GLU A 354 4.56 20.78 6.71
N ASN A 355 4.05 19.59 6.43
CA ASN A 355 4.20 18.92 5.16
C ASN A 355 2.83 18.47 4.61
N LEU A 356 2.59 18.63 3.31
CA LEU A 356 1.38 18.18 2.64
C LEU A 356 1.72 17.22 1.51
N THR A 357 1.14 16.03 1.54
CA THR A 357 1.27 15.04 0.45
C THR A 357 -0.07 14.86 -0.25
N ILE A 358 -0.07 15.08 -1.56
CA ILE A 358 -1.24 14.93 -2.44
C ILE A 358 -0.97 13.77 -3.39
N ILE A 359 -1.94 12.86 -3.56
CA ILE A 359 -1.87 11.75 -4.48
C ILE A 359 -2.95 11.93 -5.56
N ALA A 360 -2.54 12.04 -6.80
CA ALA A 360 -3.44 12.25 -7.94
C ALA A 360 -3.18 11.23 -9.06
N VAL A 361 -4.23 10.85 -9.79
CA VAL A 361 -4.06 10.13 -11.05
C VAL A 361 -3.63 11.08 -12.14
N GLN A 362 -2.86 10.57 -13.12
CA GLN A 362 -2.25 11.35 -14.20
C GLN A 362 -3.26 12.26 -14.95
N ASN A 363 -4.49 11.79 -15.20
CA ASN A 363 -5.52 12.60 -15.85
C ASN A 363 -5.88 13.85 -15.04
N THR A 364 -6.01 13.71 -13.73
CA THR A 364 -6.29 14.84 -12.84
C THR A 364 -5.06 15.72 -12.69
N ALA A 365 -3.88 15.12 -12.44
CA ALA A 365 -2.63 15.85 -12.28
C ALA A 365 -2.26 16.72 -13.50
N ALA A 366 -2.64 16.29 -14.71
CA ALA A 366 -2.41 17.02 -15.96
C ALA A 366 -3.51 18.01 -16.32
N SER A 367 -4.63 18.05 -15.58
CA SER A 367 -5.71 19.02 -15.88
C SER A 367 -5.28 20.44 -15.57
N SER A 368 -5.67 21.40 -16.42
CA SER A 368 -5.28 22.80 -16.27
C SER A 368 -5.68 23.40 -14.93
N GLU A 369 -6.87 23.04 -14.43
CA GLU A 369 -7.38 23.49 -13.14
C GLU A 369 -6.55 22.97 -11.97
N PHE A 370 -6.14 21.69 -12.03
CA PHE A 370 -5.32 21.09 -10.99
C PHE A 370 -3.91 21.68 -10.97
N VAL A 371 -3.31 21.88 -12.15
CA VAL A 371 -1.99 22.52 -12.29
C VAL A 371 -2.01 23.94 -11.72
N GLN A 372 -3.02 24.73 -12.07
CA GLN A 372 -3.18 26.08 -11.52
C GLN A 372 -3.29 26.09 -10.00
N LEU A 373 -4.12 25.20 -9.44
CA LEU A 373 -4.25 25.06 -7.99
C LEU A 373 -2.94 24.67 -7.32
N MET A 374 -2.20 23.72 -7.87
CA MET A 374 -0.90 23.31 -7.32
C MET A 374 0.12 24.44 -7.33
N GLU A 375 0.17 25.23 -8.41
CA GLU A 375 1.03 26.42 -8.51
C GLU A 375 0.60 27.51 -7.48
N GLU A 376 -0.66 27.57 -7.13
CA GLU A 376 -1.19 28.53 -6.15
C GLU A 376 -0.84 28.11 -4.72
N ILE A 377 -1.09 26.86 -4.35
CA ILE A 377 -0.82 26.36 -2.99
C ILE A 377 0.68 26.17 -2.72
N MET A 378 1.51 25.94 -3.75
CA MET A 378 2.95 25.80 -3.61
C MET A 378 3.57 27.04 -2.92
N LYS A 379 2.96 28.20 -3.02
CA LYS A 379 3.45 29.44 -2.37
C LYS A 379 3.48 29.37 -0.85
N HIS A 380 2.72 28.44 -0.26
CA HIS A 380 2.67 28.21 1.19
C HIS A 380 3.72 27.22 1.67
N PHE A 381 4.54 26.66 0.76
CA PHE A 381 5.56 25.66 1.07
C PHE A 381 6.93 26.11 0.60
N SER A 382 7.98 25.72 1.33
CA SER A 382 9.36 26.04 0.98
C SER A 382 9.90 25.12 -0.13
N ASN A 383 9.36 23.91 -0.21
CA ASN A 383 9.82 22.87 -1.12
C ASN A 383 8.66 22.19 -1.82
N PHE A 384 8.86 21.82 -3.09
CA PHE A 384 7.88 21.07 -3.86
C PHE A 384 8.54 19.86 -4.55
N LEU A 385 8.08 18.65 -4.20
CA LEU A 385 8.52 17.38 -4.75
C LEU A 385 7.42 16.78 -5.62
N ILE A 386 7.76 16.42 -6.86
CA ILE A 386 6.92 15.57 -7.71
C ILE A 386 7.53 14.17 -7.77
N VAL A 387 6.73 13.17 -7.41
CA VAL A 387 7.03 11.74 -7.56
C VAL A 387 6.11 11.16 -8.62
N ALA A 388 6.65 10.70 -9.74
CA ALA A 388 5.87 10.07 -10.81
C ALA A 388 6.09 8.57 -10.82
N ASP A 389 5.04 7.80 -10.53
CA ASP A 389 5.07 6.35 -10.68
C ASP A 389 4.76 5.98 -12.13
N GLU A 390 5.45 4.96 -12.66
CA GLU A 390 5.46 4.59 -14.08
C GLU A 390 5.62 5.83 -14.97
N VAL A 391 6.68 6.59 -14.69
CA VAL A 391 6.96 7.93 -15.25
C VAL A 391 6.84 8.03 -16.77
N HIS A 392 7.02 6.93 -17.49
CA HIS A 392 6.91 6.88 -18.94
C HIS A 392 5.53 7.33 -19.47
N TRP A 393 4.47 7.29 -18.64
CA TRP A 393 3.17 7.81 -19.04
C TRP A 393 3.17 9.32 -19.20
N LEU A 394 3.97 10.05 -18.39
CA LEU A 394 4.02 11.51 -18.43
C LEU A 394 4.68 12.08 -19.70
N GLY A 395 5.38 11.27 -20.48
CA GLY A 395 5.90 11.68 -21.78
C GLY A 395 4.83 11.91 -22.85
N ALA A 396 3.60 11.40 -22.66
CA ALA A 396 2.51 11.67 -23.59
C ALA A 396 2.08 13.14 -23.50
N ARG A 397 1.88 13.83 -24.64
CA ARG A 397 1.53 15.26 -24.68
C ARG A 397 0.36 15.65 -23.77
N SER A 398 -0.64 14.77 -23.62
CA SER A 398 -1.80 14.99 -22.74
C SER A 398 -1.46 14.99 -21.25
N TYR A 399 -0.35 14.38 -20.83
CA TYR A 399 0.07 14.26 -19.43
C TYR A 399 1.27 15.12 -19.06
N GLN A 400 1.96 15.69 -20.02
CA GLN A 400 3.09 16.60 -19.80
C GLN A 400 2.77 17.78 -18.87
N PRO A 401 1.54 18.36 -18.82
CA PRO A 401 1.22 19.43 -17.86
C PRO A 401 1.41 19.03 -16.39
N ALA A 402 1.35 17.73 -16.05
CA ALA A 402 1.65 17.26 -14.69
C ALA A 402 3.14 17.44 -14.30
N MET A 403 4.03 17.63 -15.27
CA MET A 403 5.45 17.94 -15.08
C MET A 403 5.64 19.45 -14.79
N MET A 404 5.15 19.90 -13.63
CA MET A 404 5.15 21.30 -13.24
C MET A 404 6.56 21.84 -13.02
N LYS A 405 6.88 22.98 -13.64
CA LYS A 405 8.22 23.58 -13.58
C LYS A 405 8.58 24.12 -12.19
N SER A 406 7.59 24.47 -11.39
CA SER A 406 7.71 24.95 -10.01
C SER A 406 8.28 23.89 -9.05
N ALA A 407 8.19 22.59 -9.38
CA ALA A 407 8.78 21.56 -8.54
C ALA A 407 10.32 21.65 -8.57
N ASN A 408 10.90 21.91 -7.39
CA ASN A 408 12.35 21.95 -7.23
C ASN A 408 12.96 20.55 -7.06
N PHE A 409 12.21 19.60 -6.51
CA PHE A 409 12.61 18.19 -6.39
C PHE A 409 11.75 17.29 -7.29
N ARG A 410 12.36 16.29 -7.91
CA ARG A 410 11.71 15.46 -8.92
C ARG A 410 12.22 14.02 -8.87
N LEU A 411 11.31 13.06 -8.79
CA LEU A 411 11.63 11.64 -8.78
C LEU A 411 10.71 10.90 -9.74
N GLY A 412 11.27 10.30 -10.78
CA GLY A 412 10.54 9.41 -11.67
C GLY A 412 10.88 7.96 -11.41
N LEU A 413 9.86 7.10 -11.37
CA LEU A 413 9.98 5.67 -11.14
C LEU A 413 9.53 4.90 -12.37
N SER A 414 10.36 3.97 -12.86
CA SER A 414 9.96 3.02 -13.90
C SER A 414 10.90 1.83 -13.91
N ALA A 415 10.47 0.71 -14.47
CA ALA A 415 11.40 -0.36 -14.87
C ALA A 415 11.99 -0.08 -16.26
N THR A 416 11.34 0.79 -17.04
CA THR A 416 11.72 1.18 -18.40
C THR A 416 11.24 2.60 -18.65
N PRO A 417 12.03 3.64 -18.34
CA PRO A 417 11.59 5.03 -18.46
C PRO A 417 11.39 5.49 -19.92
N SER A 418 12.12 4.89 -20.85
CA SER A 418 12.01 5.21 -22.28
C SER A 418 10.69 4.75 -22.87
N ARG A 419 10.12 5.51 -23.79
CA ARG A 419 8.86 5.21 -24.48
C ARG A 419 9.13 4.54 -25.82
N TYR A 420 8.39 3.47 -26.08
CA TYR A 420 8.54 2.73 -27.33
C TYR A 420 7.90 3.51 -28.49
N PHE A 421 8.66 3.80 -29.56
CA PHE A 421 8.26 4.62 -30.71
C PHE A 421 7.85 6.08 -30.39
N ASP A 422 8.29 6.63 -29.26
CA ASP A 422 8.04 8.01 -28.88
C ASP A 422 9.30 8.62 -28.27
N GLU A 423 10.21 9.02 -29.16
CA GLU A 423 11.50 9.63 -28.77
C GLU A 423 11.28 11.00 -28.14
N GLU A 424 10.36 11.83 -28.71
CA GLU A 424 10.04 13.15 -28.19
C GLU A 424 9.51 13.07 -26.74
N GLY A 425 8.54 12.17 -26.49
CA GLY A 425 8.02 11.96 -25.15
C GLY A 425 9.05 11.38 -24.17
N THR A 426 10.01 10.61 -24.67
CA THR A 426 11.14 10.11 -23.88
C THR A 426 12.08 11.27 -23.50
N GLU A 427 12.44 12.11 -24.45
CA GLU A 427 13.29 13.28 -24.23
C GLU A 427 12.69 14.25 -23.22
N GLU A 428 11.38 14.51 -23.28
CA GLU A 428 10.66 15.36 -22.32
C GLU A 428 10.76 14.82 -20.89
N ILE A 429 10.66 13.48 -20.69
CA ILE A 429 10.84 12.88 -19.38
C ILE A 429 12.26 13.13 -18.84
N PHE A 430 13.29 12.86 -19.64
CA PHE A 430 14.68 13.05 -19.22
C PHE A 430 15.03 14.52 -19.01
N ASN A 431 14.49 15.42 -19.82
CA ASN A 431 14.67 16.88 -19.65
C ASN A 431 14.05 17.35 -18.33
N TYR A 432 12.90 16.82 -17.94
CA TYR A 432 12.22 17.23 -16.74
C TYR A 432 12.79 16.56 -15.47
N PHE A 433 12.87 15.26 -15.41
CA PHE A 433 13.33 14.52 -14.22
C PHE A 433 14.85 14.50 -14.07
N GLY A 434 15.61 14.62 -15.15
CA GLY A 434 17.04 14.40 -15.20
C GLY A 434 17.40 12.99 -15.67
N GLN A 435 18.66 12.63 -15.53
CA GLN A 435 19.16 11.31 -15.93
C GLN A 435 18.73 10.20 -14.97
N THR A 436 18.89 8.94 -15.38
CA THR A 436 18.78 7.80 -14.48
C THR A 436 19.92 7.87 -13.45
N VAL A 437 19.56 8.10 -12.19
CA VAL A 437 20.51 8.21 -11.08
C VAL A 437 20.74 6.87 -10.38
N PHE A 438 19.84 5.93 -10.59
CA PHE A 438 19.98 4.58 -10.05
C PHE A 438 19.31 3.54 -10.94
N GLU A 439 20.09 2.50 -11.29
CA GLU A 439 19.63 1.35 -12.06
C GLU A 439 19.67 0.09 -11.20
N PHE A 440 18.60 -0.70 -11.26
CA PHE A 440 18.54 -1.99 -10.59
C PHE A 440 17.82 -3.02 -11.47
N PRO A 441 18.56 -3.62 -12.43
CA PRO A 441 17.98 -4.56 -13.39
C PRO A 441 17.58 -5.88 -12.72
N LEU A 442 16.70 -6.63 -13.39
CA LEU A 442 16.19 -7.90 -12.87
C LEU A 442 17.28 -8.89 -12.52
N ARG A 443 18.31 -8.97 -13.36
CA ARG A 443 19.46 -9.88 -13.15
C ARG A 443 20.17 -9.65 -11.81
N GLU A 444 20.23 -8.40 -11.36
CA GLU A 444 20.79 -8.07 -10.05
C GLU A 444 19.80 -8.38 -8.94
N ALA A 445 18.51 -8.04 -9.14
CA ALA A 445 17.46 -8.29 -8.17
C ALA A 445 17.31 -9.79 -7.83
N LEU A 446 17.47 -10.68 -8.80
CA LEU A 446 17.45 -12.14 -8.62
C LEU A 446 18.57 -12.67 -7.70
N LYS A 447 19.69 -11.96 -7.61
CA LYS A 447 20.83 -12.35 -6.77
C LYS A 447 20.69 -11.90 -5.32
N VAL A 448 19.85 -10.90 -5.08
CA VAL A 448 19.70 -10.28 -3.75
C VAL A 448 18.96 -11.22 -2.80
N ARG A 449 19.49 -11.29 -1.58
CA ARG A 449 18.86 -11.96 -0.43
C ARG A 449 18.51 -10.93 0.63
N ASP A 450 17.45 -11.18 1.38
CA ASP A 450 17.15 -10.43 2.60
C ASP A 450 18.09 -10.85 3.75
N GLU A 451 17.96 -10.17 4.88
CA GLU A 451 18.78 -10.46 6.09
C GLU A 451 18.60 -11.88 6.63
N LYS A 452 17.53 -12.57 6.25
CA LYS A 452 17.24 -13.98 6.59
C LYS A 452 17.72 -14.96 5.53
N GLY A 453 18.38 -14.48 4.47
CA GLY A 453 18.82 -15.30 3.34
C GLY A 453 17.74 -15.63 2.30
N ASN A 454 16.49 -15.11 2.45
CA ASN A 454 15.44 -15.33 1.47
C ASN A 454 15.64 -14.46 0.23
N ARG A 455 15.28 -14.97 -0.92
CA ARG A 455 15.31 -14.22 -2.17
C ARG A 455 14.25 -13.09 -2.14
N ILE A 456 14.60 -11.94 -2.69
CA ILE A 456 13.64 -10.83 -2.86
C ILE A 456 12.71 -11.02 -4.06
N LEU A 457 13.10 -11.89 -5.00
CA LEU A 457 12.31 -12.37 -6.14
C LEU A 457 12.51 -13.87 -6.28
N CYS A 458 11.50 -14.62 -6.72
CA CYS A 458 11.68 -16.03 -7.08
C CYS A 458 12.24 -16.15 -8.50
N ASP A 459 12.97 -17.23 -8.74
CA ASP A 459 13.43 -17.58 -10.09
C ASP A 459 12.24 -17.91 -10.99
N TYR A 460 12.47 -17.91 -12.32
CA TYR A 460 11.45 -18.33 -13.26
C TYR A 460 12.03 -19.18 -14.39
N GLU A 461 11.19 -20.02 -14.97
CA GLU A 461 11.41 -20.69 -16.24
C GLU A 461 10.44 -20.12 -17.29
N TYR A 462 10.94 -20.02 -18.52
CA TYR A 462 10.16 -19.55 -19.65
C TYR A 462 10.03 -20.69 -20.68
N HIS A 463 8.79 -21.01 -21.06
CA HIS A 463 8.44 -22.14 -21.89
C HIS A 463 7.72 -21.66 -23.17
N PRO A 464 8.45 -21.34 -24.26
CA PRO A 464 7.81 -20.99 -25.52
C PRO A 464 7.15 -22.23 -26.14
N SER A 465 5.93 -22.05 -26.62
CA SER A 465 5.18 -23.03 -27.39
C SER A 465 4.82 -22.44 -28.75
N PHE A 466 4.88 -23.22 -29.81
CA PHE A 466 4.77 -22.69 -31.16
C PHE A 466 3.50 -23.19 -31.85
N VAL A 467 2.83 -22.25 -32.51
CA VAL A 467 1.62 -22.49 -33.29
C VAL A 467 1.70 -21.74 -34.63
N GLU A 468 0.90 -22.17 -35.61
CA GLU A 468 0.81 -21.53 -36.92
C GLU A 468 -0.44 -20.68 -37.03
N LEU A 469 -0.42 -19.70 -37.94
CA LEU A 469 -1.64 -19.00 -38.35
C LEU A 469 -2.47 -19.90 -39.29
N SER A 470 -3.77 -19.80 -39.22
CA SER A 470 -4.62 -20.41 -40.27
C SER A 470 -4.32 -19.79 -41.64
N ALA A 471 -4.70 -20.46 -42.72
CA ALA A 471 -4.48 -19.93 -44.07
C ALA A 471 -5.13 -18.54 -44.28
N GLU A 472 -6.29 -18.33 -43.71
CA GLU A 472 -7.03 -17.05 -43.78
C GLU A 472 -6.34 -15.94 -42.96
N GLU A 473 -5.84 -16.28 -41.76
CA GLU A 473 -5.10 -15.35 -40.90
C GLU A 473 -3.78 -14.94 -41.56
N LEU A 474 -3.07 -15.91 -42.17
CA LEU A 474 -1.80 -15.65 -42.84
C LEU A 474 -1.98 -14.77 -44.09
N GLU A 475 -3.04 -14.99 -44.88
CA GLU A 475 -3.38 -14.15 -46.03
C GLU A 475 -3.69 -12.71 -45.59
N SER A 476 -4.55 -12.54 -44.57
CA SER A 476 -4.88 -11.22 -44.01
C SER A 476 -3.63 -10.51 -43.49
N TYR A 477 -2.72 -11.23 -42.81
CA TYR A 477 -1.47 -10.67 -42.34
C TYR A 477 -0.56 -10.20 -43.48
N ARG A 478 -0.47 -10.98 -44.57
CA ARG A 478 0.30 -10.65 -45.79
C ARG A 478 -0.28 -9.42 -46.49
N GLU A 479 -1.57 -9.33 -46.63
CA GLU A 479 -2.26 -8.18 -47.22
C GLU A 479 -1.97 -6.88 -46.44
N LEU A 480 -2.21 -6.90 -45.12
CA LEU A 480 -1.90 -5.74 -44.25
C LEU A 480 -0.40 -5.36 -44.35
N THR A 481 0.49 -6.33 -44.44
CA THR A 481 1.93 -6.05 -44.59
C THR A 481 2.25 -5.37 -45.90
N LYS A 482 1.62 -5.78 -47.04
CA LYS A 482 1.77 -5.11 -48.33
C LYS A 482 1.28 -3.65 -48.28
N ILE A 483 0.09 -3.41 -47.69
CA ILE A 483 -0.48 -2.08 -47.55
C ILE A 483 0.42 -1.17 -46.70
N ILE A 484 0.88 -1.67 -45.54
CA ILE A 484 1.79 -0.93 -44.65
C ILE A 484 3.09 -0.56 -45.39
N ASN A 485 3.72 -1.51 -46.06
CA ASN A 485 4.97 -1.27 -46.80
C ASN A 485 4.78 -0.23 -47.92
N ALA A 486 3.68 -0.32 -48.67
CA ALA A 486 3.37 0.67 -49.70
C ALA A 486 3.19 2.09 -49.11
N MET A 487 2.55 2.23 -47.96
CA MET A 487 2.35 3.51 -47.29
C MET A 487 3.66 4.07 -46.68
N VAL A 488 4.50 3.23 -46.11
CA VAL A 488 5.80 3.65 -45.52
C VAL A 488 6.75 4.22 -46.57
N HIS A 489 6.68 3.70 -47.80
CA HIS A 489 7.52 4.17 -48.92
C HIS A 489 6.84 5.26 -49.77
N ALA A 490 5.65 5.72 -49.40
CA ALA A 490 4.96 6.79 -50.11
C ALA A 490 5.60 8.17 -49.83
N LYS A 491 5.51 9.10 -50.77
CA LYS A 491 6.05 10.46 -50.65
C LYS A 491 5.44 11.27 -49.48
N ASN A 492 4.22 10.91 -49.04
CA ASN A 492 3.50 11.54 -47.95
C ASN A 492 3.40 10.61 -46.70
N ALA A 493 4.40 9.79 -46.46
CA ALA A 493 4.42 8.83 -45.35
C ALA A 493 4.18 9.48 -43.97
N GLU A 494 4.64 10.71 -43.78
CA GLU A 494 4.43 11.47 -42.54
C GLU A 494 2.97 11.81 -42.30
N GLU A 495 2.21 12.20 -43.34
CA GLU A 495 0.77 12.44 -43.27
C GLU A 495 -0.02 11.16 -42.98
N LEU A 496 0.51 10.02 -43.44
CA LEU A 496 -0.09 8.69 -43.26
C LEU A 496 0.29 7.99 -41.94
N LYS A 497 1.13 8.59 -41.13
CA LYS A 497 1.72 7.99 -39.92
C LYS A 497 0.65 7.37 -38.98
N LYS A 498 -0.44 8.08 -38.74
CA LYS A 498 -1.55 7.58 -37.93
C LYS A 498 -2.17 6.31 -38.56
N LYS A 499 -2.48 6.35 -39.84
CA LYS A 499 -3.09 5.21 -40.56
C LYS A 499 -2.15 4.01 -40.61
N ILE A 500 -0.86 4.23 -40.80
CA ILE A 500 0.17 3.19 -40.74
C ILE A 500 0.18 2.52 -39.35
N ASN A 501 0.08 3.31 -38.29
CA ASN A 501 0.05 2.78 -36.93
C ASN A 501 -1.24 1.96 -36.66
N ASP A 502 -2.38 2.43 -37.12
CA ASP A 502 -3.66 1.71 -36.98
C ASP A 502 -3.59 0.34 -37.69
N LEU A 503 -3.06 0.30 -38.90
CA LEU A 503 -2.87 -0.95 -39.66
C LEU A 503 -1.84 -1.89 -38.99
N ARG A 504 -0.79 -1.34 -38.37
CA ARG A 504 0.19 -2.13 -37.57
C ARG A 504 -0.46 -2.77 -36.37
N ILE A 505 -1.37 -2.06 -35.69
CA ILE A 505 -2.15 -2.58 -34.57
C ILE A 505 -3.08 -3.69 -35.02
N GLU A 506 -3.80 -3.49 -36.13
CA GLU A 506 -4.69 -4.48 -36.74
C GLU A 506 -3.92 -5.75 -37.12
N ARG A 507 -2.78 -5.61 -37.80
CA ARG A 507 -1.90 -6.73 -38.14
C ARG A 507 -1.38 -7.48 -36.90
N ALA A 508 -1.00 -6.76 -35.85
CA ALA A 508 -0.55 -7.37 -34.59
C ALA A 508 -1.69 -8.13 -33.89
N LYS A 509 -2.94 -7.69 -34.05
CA LYS A 509 -4.09 -8.38 -33.49
C LYS A 509 -4.24 -9.79 -34.06
N ILE A 510 -4.00 -10.01 -35.37
CA ILE A 510 -4.05 -11.35 -36.00
C ILE A 510 -3.14 -12.32 -35.25
N VAL A 511 -1.88 -11.93 -34.99
CA VAL A 511 -0.90 -12.78 -34.29
C VAL A 511 -1.32 -13.01 -32.84
N LYS A 512 -1.87 -12.01 -32.16
CA LYS A 512 -2.31 -12.11 -30.76
C LYS A 512 -3.51 -13.04 -30.59
N SER A 513 -4.49 -12.97 -31.50
CA SER A 513 -5.76 -13.70 -31.41
C SER A 513 -5.78 -14.97 -32.25
N ALA A 514 -4.62 -15.45 -32.74
CA ALA A 514 -4.53 -16.62 -33.62
C ALA A 514 -5.32 -17.82 -33.05
N VAL A 515 -6.22 -18.39 -33.89
CA VAL A 515 -7.17 -19.43 -33.47
C VAL A 515 -6.47 -20.72 -33.00
N SER A 516 -5.30 -21.02 -33.55
CA SER A 516 -4.47 -22.18 -33.17
C SER A 516 -3.94 -22.14 -31.73
N LYS A 517 -3.97 -20.99 -31.06
CA LYS A 517 -3.55 -20.85 -29.66
C LYS A 517 -4.49 -21.53 -28.68
N ILE A 518 -5.77 -21.66 -29.01
CA ILE A 518 -6.76 -22.32 -28.14
C ILE A 518 -6.56 -23.84 -28.04
N PRO A 519 -6.38 -24.58 -29.16
CA PRO A 519 -5.95 -25.99 -29.09
C PRO A 519 -4.65 -26.20 -28.34
N GLU A 520 -3.68 -25.29 -28.49
CA GLU A 520 -2.41 -25.37 -27.79
C GLU A 520 -2.57 -25.13 -26.29
N LEU A 521 -3.43 -24.20 -25.86
CA LEU A 521 -3.82 -24.03 -24.46
C LEU A 521 -4.35 -25.34 -23.88
N ARG A 522 -5.28 -26.01 -24.59
CA ARG A 522 -5.81 -27.32 -24.16
C ARG A 522 -4.70 -28.36 -24.01
N ARG A 523 -3.74 -28.39 -24.95
CA ARG A 523 -2.58 -29.29 -24.88
C ARG A 523 -1.72 -29.01 -23.66
N LEU A 524 -1.41 -27.74 -23.36
CA LEU A 524 -0.62 -27.33 -22.21
C LEU A 524 -1.31 -27.71 -20.90
N ILE A 525 -2.60 -27.38 -20.75
CA ILE A 525 -3.38 -27.75 -19.55
C ILE A 525 -3.37 -29.27 -19.33
N LYS A 526 -3.55 -30.07 -20.38
CA LYS A 526 -3.50 -31.54 -20.31
C LYS A 526 -2.14 -32.08 -19.89
N LEU A 527 -1.04 -31.42 -20.28
CA LEU A 527 0.31 -31.81 -19.91
C LEU A 527 0.68 -31.47 -18.46
N MET A 528 -0.03 -30.53 -17.85
CA MET A 528 0.19 -30.14 -16.46
C MET A 528 -0.40 -31.19 -15.52
N ASN A 529 0.32 -32.29 -15.27
CA ASN A 529 -0.07 -33.43 -14.42
C ASN A 529 -0.22 -33.11 -12.91
N LYS A 530 -0.17 -31.85 -12.50
CA LYS A 530 -0.30 -31.40 -11.09
C LYS A 530 -1.59 -30.65 -10.89
N PRO A 531 -2.12 -30.59 -9.66
CA PRO A 531 -3.24 -29.70 -9.38
C PRO A 531 -2.92 -28.27 -9.82
N ILE A 532 -3.72 -27.75 -10.75
CA ILE A 532 -3.59 -26.38 -11.24
C ILE A 532 -4.18 -25.48 -10.16
N LYS A 533 -3.35 -24.60 -9.62
CA LYS A 533 -3.72 -23.56 -8.64
C LYS A 533 -2.93 -22.30 -8.90
N HIS A 534 -3.54 -21.15 -8.65
CA HIS A 534 -2.92 -19.84 -8.77
C HIS A 534 -2.29 -19.59 -10.16
N MET A 535 -3.07 -19.90 -11.21
CA MET A 535 -2.66 -19.70 -12.61
C MET A 535 -3.28 -18.43 -13.18
N LEU A 536 -2.48 -17.64 -13.90
CA LEU A 536 -2.92 -16.47 -14.66
C LEU A 536 -2.87 -16.78 -16.15
N ILE A 537 -3.92 -16.43 -16.89
CA ILE A 537 -3.95 -16.57 -18.35
C ILE A 537 -4.26 -15.21 -18.97
N TYR A 538 -3.38 -14.73 -19.85
CA TYR A 538 -3.52 -13.45 -20.54
C TYR A 538 -4.07 -13.64 -21.94
N CYS A 539 -5.24 -13.06 -22.20
CA CYS A 539 -5.96 -13.11 -23.46
C CYS A 539 -5.89 -11.78 -24.24
N ALA A 540 -6.07 -11.84 -25.56
CA ALA A 540 -6.04 -10.67 -26.44
C ALA A 540 -7.34 -9.85 -26.36
N ASP A 541 -8.47 -10.54 -26.36
CA ASP A 541 -9.81 -9.98 -26.43
C ASP A 541 -10.83 -10.92 -25.78
N GLU A 542 -12.10 -10.50 -25.74
CA GLU A 542 -13.18 -11.27 -25.11
C GLU A 542 -13.45 -12.60 -25.81
N SER A 543 -13.33 -12.66 -27.14
CA SER A 543 -13.54 -13.90 -27.90
C SER A 543 -12.52 -14.97 -27.51
N GLN A 544 -11.23 -14.61 -27.45
CA GLN A 544 -10.17 -15.54 -27.02
C GLN A 544 -10.35 -15.93 -25.55
N LEU A 545 -10.82 -15.01 -24.70
CA LEU A 545 -11.08 -15.26 -23.29
C LEU A 545 -12.23 -16.24 -23.11
N ASP A 546 -13.32 -16.10 -23.87
CA ASP A 546 -14.45 -17.02 -23.82
C ASP A 546 -14.06 -18.42 -24.28
N SER A 547 -13.31 -18.52 -25.38
CA SER A 547 -12.78 -19.80 -25.85
C SER A 547 -11.83 -20.47 -24.85
N ALA A 548 -11.00 -19.67 -24.17
CA ALA A 548 -10.13 -20.16 -23.09
C ALA A 548 -10.96 -20.66 -21.89
N LEU A 549 -12.02 -19.94 -21.51
CA LEU A 549 -12.91 -20.34 -20.44
C LEU A 549 -13.60 -21.68 -20.72
N GLU A 550 -14.08 -21.90 -21.94
CA GLU A 550 -14.67 -23.18 -22.36
C GLU A 550 -13.68 -24.33 -22.15
N ILE A 551 -12.43 -24.17 -22.61
CA ILE A 551 -11.38 -25.16 -22.40
C ILE A 551 -11.14 -25.47 -20.91
N LEU A 552 -11.01 -24.44 -20.08
CA LEU A 552 -10.72 -24.64 -18.66
C LEU A 552 -11.87 -25.31 -17.91
N ASN A 553 -13.12 -25.05 -18.32
CA ASN A 553 -14.31 -25.71 -17.78
C ASN A 553 -14.33 -27.22 -18.13
N GLU A 554 -13.83 -27.64 -19.31
CA GLU A 554 -13.69 -29.06 -19.66
C GLU A 554 -12.79 -29.82 -18.65
N PHE A 555 -11.81 -29.12 -18.03
CA PHE A 555 -10.93 -29.69 -17.02
C PHE A 555 -11.43 -29.49 -15.57
N ASN A 556 -12.69 -29.06 -15.39
CA ASN A 556 -13.30 -28.80 -14.09
C ASN A 556 -12.51 -27.81 -13.21
N LEU A 557 -11.85 -26.83 -13.80
CA LEU A 557 -11.12 -25.79 -13.09
C LEU A 557 -12.06 -24.67 -12.65
N SER A 558 -11.84 -24.13 -11.44
CA SER A 558 -12.55 -22.97 -10.94
C SER A 558 -11.94 -21.70 -11.54
N VAL A 559 -12.68 -21.03 -12.45
CA VAL A 559 -12.18 -19.93 -13.29
C VAL A 559 -13.02 -18.68 -13.12
N GLN A 560 -12.37 -17.52 -13.09
CA GLN A 560 -13.04 -16.21 -13.19
C GLN A 560 -12.31 -15.30 -14.18
N LYS A 561 -13.08 -14.35 -14.74
CA LYS A 561 -12.60 -13.34 -15.69
C LYS A 561 -12.25 -12.06 -14.96
N ILE A 562 -11.22 -11.37 -15.41
CA ILE A 562 -10.90 -10.00 -15.06
C ILE A 562 -10.61 -9.22 -16.35
N THR A 563 -11.50 -8.29 -16.70
CA THR A 563 -11.47 -7.56 -17.97
C THR A 563 -11.22 -6.05 -17.82
N GLY A 564 -11.35 -5.53 -16.60
CA GLY A 564 -11.31 -4.10 -16.30
C GLY A 564 -12.71 -3.45 -16.26
N GLN A 565 -13.76 -4.22 -16.51
CA GLN A 565 -15.15 -3.78 -16.37
C GLN A 565 -15.68 -4.00 -14.95
N GLU A 566 -14.94 -4.77 -14.13
CA GLU A 566 -15.29 -5.06 -12.75
C GLU A 566 -15.37 -3.77 -11.93
N GLY A 567 -16.40 -3.67 -11.10
CA GLY A 567 -16.67 -2.52 -10.27
C GLY A 567 -15.49 -2.19 -9.34
N SER A 568 -15.07 -0.93 -9.32
CA SER A 568 -14.02 -0.43 -8.43
C SER A 568 -14.57 0.07 -7.09
N THR A 569 -15.90 0.22 -6.99
CA THR A 569 -16.56 0.69 -5.77
C THR A 569 -16.81 -0.47 -4.80
N PRO A 570 -16.46 -0.33 -3.52
CA PRO A 570 -16.78 -1.32 -2.51
C PRO A 570 -18.28 -1.60 -2.42
N GLN A 571 -18.67 -2.89 -2.31
CA GLN A 571 -20.07 -3.31 -2.23
C GLN A 571 -20.28 -4.24 -1.04
N PRO A 572 -21.42 -4.13 -0.33
CA PRO A 572 -21.72 -4.99 0.83
C PRO A 572 -21.71 -6.48 0.49
N MET A 573 -22.17 -6.86 -0.71
CA MET A 573 -22.22 -8.25 -1.17
C MET A 573 -20.82 -8.90 -1.28
N TYR A 574 -19.77 -8.10 -1.40
CA TYR A 574 -18.36 -8.55 -1.44
C TYR A 574 -17.64 -8.31 -0.10
N GLY A 575 -18.40 -8.19 0.99
CA GLY A 575 -17.84 -7.94 2.33
C GLY A 575 -17.12 -6.58 2.43
N GLY A 576 -17.62 -5.56 1.71
CA GLY A 576 -17.03 -4.22 1.69
C GLY A 576 -15.81 -4.08 0.76
N LEU A 577 -15.50 -5.10 -0.03
CA LEU A 577 -14.50 -5.03 -1.09
C LEU A 577 -15.16 -4.57 -2.41
N SER A 578 -14.36 -4.06 -3.33
CA SER A 578 -14.82 -3.95 -4.73
C SER A 578 -14.88 -5.36 -5.35
N GLU A 579 -15.67 -5.51 -6.42
CA GLU A 579 -15.75 -6.78 -7.15
C GLU A 579 -14.35 -7.29 -7.55
N ARG A 580 -13.52 -6.41 -8.09
CA ARG A 580 -12.14 -6.73 -8.47
C ARG A 580 -11.29 -7.20 -7.28
N GLN A 581 -11.36 -6.51 -6.14
CA GLN A 581 -10.65 -6.91 -4.92
C GLN A 581 -11.14 -8.25 -4.38
N HIS A 582 -12.45 -8.50 -4.45
CA HIS A 582 -13.05 -9.76 -4.06
C HIS A 582 -12.54 -10.93 -4.91
N LEU A 583 -12.48 -10.76 -6.25
CA LEU A 583 -11.96 -11.79 -7.17
C LEU A 583 -10.49 -12.10 -6.88
N ILE A 584 -9.66 -11.06 -6.69
CA ILE A 584 -8.24 -11.24 -6.37
C ILE A 584 -8.08 -11.97 -5.04
N LYS A 585 -8.83 -11.60 -4.02
CA LYS A 585 -8.81 -12.26 -2.71
C LYS A 585 -9.25 -13.72 -2.81
N THR A 586 -10.31 -14.01 -3.54
CA THR A 586 -10.82 -15.37 -3.76
C THR A 586 -9.78 -16.25 -4.47
N PHE A 587 -9.01 -15.67 -5.38
CA PHE A 587 -7.89 -16.35 -6.04
C PHE A 587 -6.72 -16.56 -5.09
N ALA A 588 -6.35 -15.56 -4.30
CA ALA A 588 -5.29 -15.67 -3.28
C ALA A 588 -5.61 -16.75 -2.23
N ASP A 589 -6.87 -16.82 -1.79
CA ASP A 589 -7.38 -17.85 -0.87
C ASP A 589 -7.39 -19.28 -1.50
N GLY A 590 -7.01 -19.45 -2.77
CA GLY A 590 -6.99 -20.73 -3.48
C GLY A 590 -8.38 -21.31 -3.82
N LYS A 591 -9.45 -20.51 -3.69
CA LYS A 591 -10.82 -20.87 -4.07
C LYS A 591 -11.04 -20.80 -5.58
N LEU A 592 -10.20 -20.05 -6.27
CA LEU A 592 -10.10 -20.03 -7.73
C LEU A 592 -8.78 -20.64 -8.16
N ASP A 593 -8.84 -21.50 -9.17
CA ASP A 593 -7.68 -22.14 -9.77
C ASP A 593 -7.00 -21.23 -10.78
N VAL A 594 -7.81 -20.52 -11.58
CA VAL A 594 -7.37 -19.71 -12.73
C VAL A 594 -8.05 -18.36 -12.75
N LEU A 595 -7.29 -17.31 -13.04
CA LEU A 595 -7.79 -16.00 -13.46
C LEU A 595 -7.47 -15.77 -14.94
N LEU A 596 -8.51 -15.49 -15.74
CA LEU A 596 -8.40 -15.07 -17.13
C LEU A 596 -8.39 -13.54 -17.20
N ALA A 597 -7.41 -12.94 -17.88
CA ALA A 597 -7.25 -11.49 -17.91
C ALA A 597 -7.08 -10.92 -19.31
N ILE A 598 -7.70 -9.75 -19.55
CA ILE A 598 -7.43 -8.90 -20.71
C ILE A 598 -6.82 -7.61 -20.21
N ARG A 599 -5.52 -7.39 -20.39
CA ARG A 599 -4.73 -6.16 -20.04
C ARG A 599 -4.85 -5.66 -18.60
N CYS A 600 -5.92 -5.93 -17.89
CA CYS A 600 -6.23 -5.33 -16.58
C CYS A 600 -5.35 -5.80 -15.43
N LEU A 601 -4.60 -6.89 -15.60
CA LEU A 601 -3.61 -7.37 -14.65
C LEU A 601 -2.17 -6.92 -15.00
N ASP A 602 -1.98 -6.13 -16.07
CA ASP A 602 -0.66 -5.70 -16.49
C ASP A 602 -0.06 -4.64 -15.55
N GLU A 603 -0.89 -3.83 -14.86
CA GLU A 603 -0.44 -2.78 -13.96
C GLU A 603 -1.26 -2.74 -12.65
N GLY A 604 -0.59 -2.51 -11.53
CA GLY A 604 -1.20 -2.14 -10.24
C GLY A 604 -1.91 -3.23 -9.43
N VAL A 605 -1.88 -4.50 -9.83
CA VAL A 605 -2.47 -5.61 -9.05
C VAL A 605 -1.37 -6.42 -8.39
N ASP A 606 -1.52 -6.72 -7.10
CA ASP A 606 -0.60 -7.58 -6.35
C ASP A 606 -1.20 -8.97 -6.17
N ILE A 607 -0.54 -9.99 -6.74
CA ILE A 607 -0.96 -11.39 -6.67
C ILE A 607 0.30 -12.26 -6.47
N PRO A 608 0.93 -12.21 -5.29
CA PRO A 608 2.16 -12.97 -5.03
C PRO A 608 1.95 -14.48 -5.06
N GLU A 609 0.71 -14.96 -4.86
CA GLU A 609 0.32 -16.37 -4.92
C GLU A 609 0.48 -16.98 -6.31
N ALA A 610 0.38 -16.17 -7.37
CA ALA A 610 0.46 -16.65 -8.75
C ALA A 610 1.80 -17.37 -9.02
N LYS A 611 1.75 -18.65 -9.43
CA LYS A 611 2.90 -19.51 -9.67
C LYS A 611 3.14 -19.80 -11.14
N THR A 612 2.06 -19.79 -11.92
CA THR A 612 2.09 -20.15 -13.35
C THR A 612 1.35 -19.08 -14.16
N SER A 613 1.89 -18.71 -15.29
CA SER A 613 1.21 -17.86 -16.27
C SER A 613 1.22 -18.50 -17.64
N ILE A 614 0.11 -18.41 -18.37
CA ILE A 614 0.04 -18.74 -19.80
C ILE A 614 -0.29 -17.44 -20.54
N ILE A 615 0.53 -17.09 -21.52
CA ILE A 615 0.39 -15.89 -22.34
C ILE A 615 -0.11 -16.31 -23.73
N LEU A 616 -1.41 -16.09 -23.99
CA LEU A 616 -1.99 -16.26 -25.32
C LEU A 616 -1.74 -15.02 -26.18
N ALA A 617 -1.78 -13.84 -25.53
CA ALA A 617 -1.65 -12.56 -26.21
C ALA A 617 -0.35 -11.84 -25.82
N SER A 618 0.73 -12.24 -26.40
CA SER A 618 1.99 -11.52 -26.29
C SER A 618 2.01 -10.31 -27.21
N SER A 619 2.50 -9.18 -26.71
CA SER A 619 2.80 -8.02 -27.54
C SER A 619 4.30 -7.88 -27.77
N GLY A 620 4.69 -7.19 -28.84
CA GLY A 620 6.06 -6.74 -29.04
C GLY A 620 6.48 -5.65 -28.04
N ASN A 621 5.58 -5.26 -27.12
CA ASN A 621 5.88 -4.29 -26.09
C ASN A 621 6.54 -4.99 -24.89
N THR A 622 7.84 -4.82 -24.78
CA THR A 622 8.66 -5.40 -23.71
C THR A 622 8.16 -5.03 -22.32
N LYS A 623 7.51 -3.87 -22.17
CA LYS A 623 6.97 -3.40 -20.89
C LYS A 623 5.86 -4.27 -20.34
N GLU A 624 4.90 -4.67 -21.18
CA GLU A 624 3.81 -5.56 -20.76
C GLU A 624 4.37 -6.86 -20.18
N PHE A 625 5.39 -7.44 -20.83
CA PHE A 625 6.01 -8.65 -20.35
C PHE A 625 6.79 -8.44 -19.05
N ILE A 626 7.59 -7.37 -18.94
CA ILE A 626 8.34 -7.05 -17.73
C ILE A 626 7.40 -6.92 -16.55
N GLN A 627 6.23 -6.28 -16.73
CA GLN A 627 5.24 -6.11 -15.68
C GLN A 627 4.55 -7.44 -15.32
N ARG A 628 4.14 -8.26 -16.29
CA ARG A 628 3.55 -9.59 -16.08
C ARG A 628 4.52 -10.52 -15.36
N ARG A 629 5.76 -10.59 -15.85
CA ARG A 629 6.85 -11.38 -15.25
C ARG A 629 7.10 -10.96 -13.80
N GLY A 630 7.23 -9.66 -13.55
CA GLY A 630 7.51 -9.14 -12.22
C GLY A 630 6.45 -9.48 -11.18
N ARG A 631 5.19 -9.66 -11.57
CA ARG A 631 4.12 -10.11 -10.66
C ARG A 631 4.29 -11.57 -10.26
N LEU A 632 4.60 -12.41 -11.26
CA LEU A 632 4.85 -13.82 -11.02
C LEU A 632 6.10 -14.08 -10.19
N MET A 633 7.06 -13.17 -10.17
CA MET A 633 8.31 -13.35 -9.45
C MET A 633 8.26 -12.87 -8.00
N ARG A 634 7.13 -12.35 -7.53
CA ARG A 634 6.98 -11.95 -6.12
C ARG A 634 7.08 -13.17 -5.21
N PRO A 635 7.87 -13.08 -4.12
CA PRO A 635 7.98 -14.16 -3.16
C PRO A 635 6.64 -14.44 -2.48
N TYR A 636 6.37 -15.72 -2.27
CA TYR A 636 5.22 -16.18 -1.51
C TYR A 636 5.61 -17.47 -0.77
N PRO A 637 5.10 -17.75 0.42
CA PRO A 637 5.41 -18.97 1.17
C PRO A 637 5.22 -20.22 0.32
N GLY A 638 6.25 -21.07 0.23
CA GLY A 638 6.23 -22.28 -0.59
C GLY A 638 6.36 -22.05 -2.11
N LYS A 639 6.64 -20.83 -2.58
CA LYS A 639 6.89 -20.51 -3.97
C LYS A 639 8.38 -20.32 -4.21
N VAL A 640 9.00 -21.31 -4.86
CA VAL A 640 10.44 -21.29 -5.19
C VAL A 640 10.66 -20.87 -6.63
N LEU A 641 9.75 -21.21 -7.54
CA LEU A 641 9.87 -21.05 -8.98
C LEU A 641 8.55 -20.58 -9.59
N ALA A 642 8.63 -19.64 -10.54
CA ALA A 642 7.51 -19.25 -11.38
C ALA A 642 7.66 -19.84 -12.78
N ASN A 643 6.56 -20.27 -13.41
CA ASN A 643 6.55 -20.84 -14.76
C ASN A 643 5.77 -19.92 -15.69
N ILE A 644 6.39 -19.52 -16.80
CA ILE A 644 5.78 -18.69 -17.83
C ILE A 644 5.70 -19.47 -19.13
N TYR A 645 4.50 -19.83 -19.56
CA TYR A 645 4.23 -20.43 -20.86
C TYR A 645 3.79 -19.33 -21.82
N ASP A 646 4.45 -19.25 -22.99
CA ASP A 646 4.14 -18.23 -24.00
C ASP A 646 3.86 -18.90 -25.34
N ILE A 647 2.63 -18.74 -25.84
CA ILE A 647 2.21 -19.34 -27.12
C ILE A 647 2.53 -18.37 -28.25
N CYS A 648 3.60 -18.70 -28.98
CA CYS A 648 4.21 -17.91 -30.04
C CYS A 648 3.79 -18.38 -31.42
N VAL A 649 3.72 -17.47 -32.38
CA VAL A 649 3.43 -17.84 -33.78
C VAL A 649 4.72 -18.08 -34.52
N LEU A 650 4.88 -19.31 -35.05
CA LEU A 650 5.99 -19.71 -35.91
C LEU A 650 5.43 -20.10 -37.29
N PRO A 651 5.72 -19.33 -38.36
CA PRO A 651 5.30 -19.70 -39.72
C PRO A 651 6.01 -20.97 -40.18
N GLU A 652 5.28 -21.89 -40.81
CA GLU A 652 5.82 -23.13 -41.37
C GLU A 652 6.76 -22.82 -42.55
N ASP A 653 6.29 -21.97 -43.48
CA ASP A 653 7.06 -21.61 -44.67
C ASP A 653 8.27 -20.72 -44.28
N PRO A 654 9.51 -21.14 -44.63
CA PRO A 654 10.71 -20.33 -44.44
C PRO A 654 10.63 -18.94 -45.07
N ALA A 655 9.90 -18.76 -46.17
CA ALA A 655 9.69 -17.44 -46.79
C ALA A 655 8.88 -16.48 -45.88
N ASP A 656 7.92 -17.00 -45.14
CA ASP A 656 7.14 -16.22 -44.16
C ASP A 656 7.93 -15.96 -42.89
N ARG A 657 8.90 -16.78 -42.53
CA ARG A 657 9.84 -16.52 -41.43
C ARG A 657 10.67 -15.26 -41.71
N ILE A 658 11.09 -15.05 -42.94
CA ILE A 658 11.81 -13.84 -43.38
C ILE A 658 10.87 -12.61 -43.42
N SER A 659 9.55 -12.79 -43.53
CA SER A 659 8.57 -11.69 -43.65
C SER A 659 8.36 -10.85 -42.39
N GLY A 660 9.10 -11.13 -41.33
CA GLY A 660 9.14 -10.30 -40.12
C GLY A 660 8.24 -10.74 -38.98
N ILE A 661 7.44 -11.82 -39.07
CA ILE A 661 6.73 -12.42 -37.94
C ILE A 661 7.75 -13.10 -37.01
N TRP A 662 8.51 -14.04 -37.59
CA TRP A 662 9.45 -14.84 -36.83
C TRP A 662 10.56 -14.01 -36.16
N GLU A 663 11.14 -13.06 -36.90
CA GLU A 663 12.21 -12.22 -36.32
C GLU A 663 11.71 -11.44 -35.09
N LYS A 664 10.45 -10.99 -35.11
CA LYS A 664 9.85 -10.33 -33.94
C LYS A 664 9.58 -11.30 -32.80
N GLU A 665 9.03 -12.48 -33.09
CA GLU A 665 8.78 -13.50 -32.08
C GLU A 665 10.10 -13.99 -31.49
N LYS A 666 11.12 -14.25 -32.32
CA LYS A 666 12.47 -14.65 -31.91
C LYS A 666 13.11 -13.62 -30.99
N SER A 667 13.12 -12.34 -31.38
CA SER A 667 13.65 -11.27 -30.55
C SER A 667 12.94 -11.19 -29.22
N ARG A 668 11.61 -11.33 -29.22
CA ARG A 668 10.78 -11.34 -28.02
C ARG A 668 11.09 -12.53 -27.11
N ILE A 669 11.14 -13.74 -27.65
CA ILE A 669 11.45 -14.97 -26.90
C ILE A 669 12.81 -14.86 -26.22
N LEU A 670 13.82 -14.41 -26.94
CA LEU A 670 15.17 -14.25 -26.40
C LEU A 670 15.19 -13.18 -25.29
N GLY A 671 14.58 -12.03 -25.51
CA GLY A 671 14.50 -10.98 -24.49
C GLY A 671 13.69 -11.37 -23.26
N TYR A 672 12.63 -12.18 -23.43
CA TYR A 672 11.78 -12.63 -22.32
C TYR A 672 12.42 -13.75 -21.51
N SER A 673 13.30 -14.52 -22.11
CA SER A 673 14.01 -15.64 -21.46
C SER A 673 15.41 -15.28 -20.95
N GLU A 674 15.94 -14.09 -21.20
CA GLU A 674 17.33 -13.71 -20.89
C GLU A 674 17.73 -13.98 -19.43
N ASP A 675 16.83 -13.74 -18.48
CA ASP A 675 17.06 -13.98 -17.05
C ASP A 675 16.41 -15.29 -16.53
N ALA A 676 15.85 -16.12 -17.41
CA ALA A 676 15.24 -17.39 -17.03
C ALA A 676 16.29 -18.46 -16.72
N LEU A 677 15.98 -19.38 -15.77
CA LEU A 677 16.89 -20.48 -15.42
C LEU A 677 17.21 -21.39 -16.61
N ASN A 678 16.29 -21.49 -17.56
CA ASN A 678 16.40 -22.35 -18.74
C ASN A 678 16.81 -21.60 -20.02
N PHE A 679 17.40 -20.40 -19.90
CA PHE A 679 17.75 -19.54 -21.05
C PHE A 679 18.62 -20.26 -22.10
N ASP A 680 19.67 -20.99 -21.70
CA ASP A 680 20.57 -21.65 -22.62
C ASP A 680 19.85 -22.73 -23.45
N ALA A 681 18.89 -23.43 -22.84
CA ALA A 681 18.07 -24.43 -23.55
C ALA A 681 17.16 -23.72 -24.59
N ILE A 682 16.58 -22.59 -24.25
CA ILE A 682 15.73 -21.79 -25.16
C ILE A 682 16.57 -21.24 -26.32
N LYS A 683 17.72 -20.66 -26.01
CA LYS A 683 18.66 -20.16 -27.03
C LYS A 683 19.06 -21.26 -28.03
N SER A 684 19.34 -22.45 -27.51
CA SER A 684 19.66 -23.62 -28.35
C SER A 684 18.47 -24.10 -29.19
N LEU A 685 17.23 -24.02 -28.63
CA LEU A 685 16.00 -24.34 -29.34
C LEU A 685 15.79 -23.39 -30.52
N ILE A 686 15.86 -22.06 -30.25
CA ILE A 686 15.67 -21.01 -31.26
C ILE A 686 16.75 -21.05 -32.37
N ALA A 687 17.98 -21.40 -32.01
CA ALA A 687 19.06 -21.53 -33.01
C ALA A 687 18.88 -22.69 -34.00
N ARG A 688 18.07 -23.69 -33.66
CA ARG A 688 17.74 -24.83 -34.53
C ARG A 688 16.53 -24.59 -35.44
N MET A 689 15.73 -23.58 -35.15
CA MET A 689 14.56 -23.13 -35.92
C MET A 689 14.94 -22.10 -36.99
#